data_ac11b5fd8e464d4ddba74a1436642386
#
_entry.id   ac11b5fd8e464d4ddba74a1436642386
#
_cell.length_a   1.000
_cell.length_b   1.000
_cell.length_c   1.000
_cell.angle_alpha   90.00
_cell.angle_beta   90.00
_cell.angle_gamma   90.00
#
_symmetry.space_group_name_H-M   'P 1'
#
loop_
_entity.id
_entity.type
_entity.pdbx_description
1 polymer ?
#
loop_
_entity_poly.entity_id
_entity_poly.type
_entity_poly.pdbx_seq_one_letter_code
_entity_poly.pdbx_strand_id
1 'polypeptide(L)'
;MEQLNASKYRYDLDGLRGIAIAFVVLFHVFVGRVSGGVDVFLLLSGYFFLGAQLRYATREGANLNPWWPFWRTLRRLVPVLVVVLGATVLTVALITPELRNLNLASQVWACLGYYQNWMLASQGASYGAASNKVSPLQHLWSMAVQGQFYIFAILLATVVAIFARRLIAAGKTASPRRLAGPTLLLVTIASFVCATYLYISENQSLNYYSTFSRMWELTLGALLALFATRIKLNPRLQRFFSWIGLVLVLTTGLVMDGVKQFPGPATLYPLGGAALVVLGGGHGVNWLAGRFMRWLGTIAYPLYLWHWPMLILVTVYYNKTHPSIIMGVIVIAVSLLLADLSHRFIEEPLRQHGKRPMAGDHRAIEALQQLKQAWAARFRLLGAILIAVLVAVIAYVPVIWQDDVQRASQMRLDPTLYPGAAALGAARIPEVEPQPDPYMLADLVSPAWKDGCMSFLHDNPEEIAIDRYPEKCVYGDKTADKLVYVVGGSHAEQWMAALDELGKQHHFRVVPIVRQSCPAFAEDRDDGFTPECAIFNRKMLERLRTDKPDVVITNSTRPLLERGSFLDEAPISYRTLWDFLSRENIPFVGLRDNPWFLNPDGTGQMVSECWKETHDLQKCGRPRSDIYSPTDPAAQYLTAPNQVAVDTSQWLCPNNFCPPVIGNIYVYRDGNHMSDDYVLTLVPFLWDKIKNVIEAAPVREKERPVTAQKGVHKGSAPATAADSAGGAGETASVPVAVPSEPAVSGEVQPGAPAAPGDYPRQLTNTNRSPTTATSKEPASIPGNAAELHDLNDSLLP
;
A
#
# COMPACT_ATOMS: atom_id res chain seq x y z
N MET A 1 -50.63 25.70 -13.87
CA MET A 1 -49.61 26.07 -12.87
C MET A 1 -49.48 24.93 -11.87
N GLU A 2 -48.63 23.96 -12.16
CA GLU A 2 -48.35 22.85 -11.25
C GLU A 2 -47.37 23.38 -10.19
N GLN A 3 -47.82 23.59 -8.99
CA GLN A 3 -47.02 23.87 -7.83
C GLN A 3 -45.97 22.73 -7.69
N LEU A 4 -44.72 23.01 -8.00
CA LEU A 4 -43.56 22.20 -7.68
C LEU A 4 -43.55 21.99 -6.17
N ASN A 5 -44.15 20.90 -5.69
CA ASN A 5 -44.01 20.44 -4.33
C ASN A 5 -42.51 20.40 -4.01
N ALA A 6 -42.06 21.29 -3.12
CA ALA A 6 -40.73 21.27 -2.54
C ALA A 6 -40.54 19.87 -1.97
N SER A 7 -39.64 19.06 -2.59
CA SER A 7 -39.41 17.70 -2.14
C SER A 7 -38.94 17.78 -0.69
N LYS A 8 -39.69 17.14 0.20
CA LYS A 8 -39.33 17.03 1.64
C LYS A 8 -37.89 16.51 1.72
N TYR A 9 -37.04 17.15 2.51
CA TYR A 9 -35.66 16.69 2.73
C TYR A 9 -35.65 15.25 3.27
N ARG A 10 -34.75 14.42 2.77
CA ARG A 10 -34.65 12.97 3.04
C ARG A 10 -33.78 12.69 4.27
N TYR A 11 -34.37 12.93 5.47
CA TYR A 11 -33.70 12.67 6.77
C TYR A 11 -33.38 11.20 6.99
N ASP A 12 -34.11 10.28 6.38
CA ASP A 12 -33.85 8.85 6.40
C ASP A 12 -32.50 8.47 5.73
N LEU A 13 -32.10 9.19 4.68
CA LEU A 13 -30.82 8.99 4.04
C LEU A 13 -29.65 9.57 4.84
N ASP A 14 -29.87 10.61 5.65
CA ASP A 14 -28.87 11.05 6.64
C ASP A 14 -28.67 9.97 7.69
N GLY A 15 -29.77 9.33 8.16
CA GLY A 15 -29.69 8.19 9.07
C GLY A 15 -28.97 6.98 8.46
N LEU A 16 -29.23 6.68 7.18
CA LEU A 16 -28.51 5.60 6.48
C LEU A 16 -26.99 5.87 6.40
N ARG A 17 -26.58 7.13 6.18
CA ARG A 17 -25.18 7.53 6.29
C ARG A 17 -24.60 7.31 7.68
N GLY A 18 -25.42 7.62 8.71
CA GLY A 18 -25.04 7.39 10.11
C GLY A 18 -24.82 5.91 10.40
N ILE A 19 -25.70 5.03 9.90
CA ILE A 19 -25.53 3.59 10.04
C ILE A 19 -24.29 3.10 9.28
N ALA A 20 -24.13 3.53 8.03
CA ALA A 20 -22.99 3.12 7.22
C ALA A 20 -21.66 3.42 7.93
N ILE A 21 -21.50 4.63 8.50
CA ILE A 21 -20.28 4.97 9.23
C ILE A 21 -20.15 4.24 10.56
N ALA A 22 -21.26 4.01 11.29
CA ALA A 22 -21.22 3.24 12.52
C ALA A 22 -20.73 1.81 12.28
N PHE A 23 -21.18 1.18 11.19
CA PHE A 23 -20.70 -0.15 10.79
C PHE A 23 -19.24 -0.15 10.38
N VAL A 24 -18.77 0.87 9.64
CA VAL A 24 -17.33 1.01 9.33
C VAL A 24 -16.51 1.04 10.62
N VAL A 25 -16.91 1.88 11.60
CA VAL A 25 -16.17 2.01 12.87
C VAL A 25 -16.22 0.72 13.69
N LEU A 26 -17.41 0.11 13.85
CA LEU A 26 -17.55 -1.13 14.62
C LEU A 26 -16.75 -2.28 14.01
N PHE A 27 -16.79 -2.42 12.67
CA PHE A 27 -16.06 -3.50 11.99
C PHE A 27 -14.55 -3.30 12.03
N HIS A 28 -14.07 -2.07 11.88
CA HIS A 28 -12.64 -1.78 12.02
C HIS A 28 -12.12 -2.05 13.42
N VAL A 29 -12.90 -1.71 14.45
CA VAL A 29 -12.48 -1.84 15.85
C VAL A 29 -12.59 -3.28 16.37
N PHE A 30 -13.67 -4.00 16.05
CA PHE A 30 -13.95 -5.28 16.72
C PHE A 30 -13.94 -6.50 15.81
N VAL A 31 -14.14 -6.35 14.50
CA VAL A 31 -14.33 -7.49 13.59
C VAL A 31 -13.12 -7.70 12.69
N GLY A 32 -12.38 -6.63 12.39
CA GLY A 32 -11.25 -6.69 11.48
C GLY A 32 -11.61 -7.00 10.02
N ARG A 33 -12.87 -6.70 9.62
CA ARG A 33 -13.40 -6.92 8.27
C ARG A 33 -13.98 -5.64 7.68
N VAL A 34 -14.19 -5.65 6.37
CA VAL A 34 -14.87 -4.56 5.66
C VAL A 34 -16.37 -4.77 5.70
N SER A 35 -17.12 -3.75 6.16
CA SER A 35 -18.56 -3.82 6.40
C SER A 35 -19.44 -3.52 5.18
N GLY A 36 -18.85 -3.07 4.03
CA GLY A 36 -19.62 -2.49 2.91
C GLY A 36 -20.17 -1.08 3.20
N GLY A 37 -19.88 -0.52 4.37
CA GLY A 37 -20.36 0.81 4.75
C GLY A 37 -19.75 1.94 3.92
N VAL A 38 -18.49 1.77 3.49
CA VAL A 38 -17.79 2.73 2.59
C VAL A 38 -18.49 2.78 1.23
N ASP A 39 -18.87 1.63 0.66
CA ASP A 39 -19.53 1.52 -0.64
C ASP A 39 -20.90 2.21 -0.61
N VAL A 40 -21.68 1.98 0.46
CA VAL A 40 -22.95 2.70 0.71
C VAL A 40 -22.71 4.22 0.82
N PHE A 41 -21.61 4.64 1.47
CA PHE A 41 -21.26 6.04 1.63
C PHE A 41 -20.90 6.69 0.30
N LEU A 42 -20.19 5.98 -0.59
CA LEU A 42 -19.86 6.41 -1.94
C LEU A 42 -21.14 6.60 -2.78
N LEU A 43 -22.06 5.63 -2.76
CA LEU A 43 -23.36 5.74 -3.45
C LEU A 43 -24.14 6.97 -2.98
N LEU A 44 -24.27 7.18 -1.66
CA LEU A 44 -24.97 8.33 -1.10
C LEU A 44 -24.28 9.66 -1.44
N SER A 45 -22.94 9.68 -1.54
CA SER A 45 -22.19 10.85 -1.98
C SER A 45 -22.54 11.23 -3.43
N GLY A 46 -22.62 10.27 -4.33
CA GLY A 46 -23.09 10.45 -5.70
C GLY A 46 -24.55 10.95 -5.75
N TYR A 47 -25.43 10.35 -4.97
CA TYR A 47 -26.83 10.73 -4.87
C TYR A 47 -27.01 12.20 -4.45
N PHE A 48 -26.38 12.60 -3.36
CA PHE A 48 -26.55 13.95 -2.82
C PHE A 48 -25.79 15.00 -3.64
N PHE A 49 -24.52 14.75 -3.93
CA PHE A 49 -23.67 15.77 -4.54
C PHE A 49 -23.98 15.95 -6.03
N LEU A 50 -23.76 14.93 -6.86
CA LEU A 50 -23.92 15.05 -8.32
C LEU A 50 -25.41 15.24 -8.69
N GLY A 51 -26.32 14.55 -8.01
CA GLY A 51 -27.76 14.77 -8.21
C GLY A 51 -28.18 16.23 -7.99
N ALA A 52 -27.63 16.89 -6.96
CA ALA A 52 -27.92 18.33 -6.72
C ALA A 52 -27.27 19.24 -7.77
N GLN A 53 -26.02 18.97 -8.18
CA GLN A 53 -25.33 19.73 -9.23
C GLN A 53 -26.08 19.67 -10.56
N LEU A 54 -26.53 18.48 -10.99
CA LEU A 54 -27.25 18.30 -12.25
C LEU A 54 -28.64 18.96 -12.24
N ARG A 55 -29.36 18.92 -11.12
CA ARG A 55 -30.65 19.64 -10.95
C ARG A 55 -30.45 21.15 -11.02
N TYR A 56 -29.35 21.67 -10.47
CA TYR A 56 -29.00 23.09 -10.59
C TYR A 56 -28.62 23.45 -12.05
N ALA A 57 -27.80 22.64 -12.69
CA ALA A 57 -27.27 22.87 -14.05
C ALA A 57 -28.35 23.07 -15.13
N THR A 58 -29.53 22.46 -14.92
CA THR A 58 -30.65 22.54 -15.88
C THR A 58 -31.69 23.61 -15.57
N ARG A 59 -31.44 24.46 -14.53
CA ARG A 59 -32.32 25.60 -14.22
C ARG A 59 -32.07 26.75 -15.15
N GLU A 60 -33.13 27.51 -15.46
CA GLU A 60 -33.00 28.78 -16.13
C GLU A 60 -32.15 29.74 -15.30
N GLY A 61 -31.20 30.44 -15.95
CA GLY A 61 -30.28 31.32 -15.25
C GLY A 61 -29.21 30.63 -14.38
N ALA A 62 -28.95 29.32 -14.58
CA ALA A 62 -27.87 28.63 -13.84
C ALA A 62 -26.51 29.29 -14.13
N ASN A 63 -25.74 29.58 -13.09
CA ASN A 63 -24.37 30.13 -13.20
C ASN A 63 -23.39 29.03 -13.62
N LEU A 64 -22.59 29.29 -14.68
CA LEU A 64 -21.61 28.34 -15.22
C LEU A 64 -20.31 28.28 -14.41
N ASN A 65 -20.10 29.21 -13.46
CA ASN A 65 -18.86 29.26 -12.69
C ASN A 65 -18.68 27.98 -11.85
N PRO A 66 -17.69 27.11 -12.16
CA PRO A 66 -17.44 25.85 -11.43
C PRO A 66 -16.74 26.11 -10.08
N TRP A 67 -16.16 27.31 -9.89
CA TRP A 67 -15.41 27.64 -8.68
C TRP A 67 -16.28 27.68 -7.44
N TRP A 68 -17.56 28.10 -7.55
CA TRP A 68 -18.46 28.15 -6.41
C TRP A 68 -18.76 26.78 -5.78
N PRO A 69 -19.17 25.74 -6.52
CA PRO A 69 -19.34 24.41 -5.93
C PRO A 69 -18.01 23.80 -5.47
N PHE A 70 -16.91 24.05 -6.17
CA PHE A 70 -15.59 23.59 -5.76
C PHE A 70 -15.17 24.20 -4.41
N TRP A 71 -15.25 25.52 -4.29
CA TRP A 71 -14.91 26.23 -3.04
C TRP A 71 -15.80 25.82 -1.87
N ARG A 72 -17.09 25.61 -2.12
CA ARG A 72 -18.04 25.11 -1.12
C ARG A 72 -17.62 23.72 -0.59
N THR A 73 -17.15 22.83 -1.48
CA THR A 73 -16.68 21.49 -1.12
C THR A 73 -15.40 21.55 -0.32
N LEU A 74 -14.41 22.34 -0.78
CA LEU A 74 -13.15 22.55 -0.04
C LEU A 74 -13.39 23.04 1.40
N ARG A 75 -14.22 24.08 1.56
CA ARG A 75 -14.53 24.65 2.88
C ARG A 75 -15.26 23.69 3.81
N ARG A 76 -15.86 22.64 3.27
CA ARG A 76 -16.50 21.59 4.08
C ARG A 76 -15.52 20.50 4.48
N LEU A 77 -14.65 20.06 3.56
CA LEU A 77 -13.84 18.86 3.76
C LEU A 77 -12.44 19.16 4.31
N VAL A 78 -11.75 20.14 3.73
CA VAL A 78 -10.33 20.40 4.05
C VAL A 78 -10.09 20.77 5.52
N PRO A 79 -10.89 21.64 6.18
CA PRO A 79 -10.56 22.08 7.54
C PRO A 79 -10.46 20.92 8.55
N VAL A 80 -11.42 19.99 8.54
CA VAL A 80 -11.40 18.85 9.47
C VAL A 80 -10.30 17.86 9.11
N LEU A 81 -10.09 17.58 7.80
CA LEU A 81 -8.99 16.74 7.33
C LEU A 81 -7.64 17.25 7.86
N VAL A 82 -7.36 18.53 7.69
CA VAL A 82 -6.08 19.14 8.09
C VAL A 82 -5.88 19.07 9.60
N VAL A 83 -6.93 19.27 10.39
CA VAL A 83 -6.84 19.13 11.85
C VAL A 83 -6.55 17.69 12.26
N VAL A 84 -7.21 16.71 11.64
CA VAL A 84 -6.95 15.27 11.91
C VAL A 84 -5.54 14.87 11.47
N LEU A 85 -5.11 15.28 10.28
CA LEU A 85 -3.74 15.04 9.81
C LEU A 85 -2.71 15.66 10.76
N GLY A 86 -2.91 16.91 11.18
CA GLY A 86 -2.02 17.60 12.11
C GLY A 86 -1.94 16.89 13.46
N ALA A 87 -3.08 16.48 14.00
CA ALA A 87 -3.12 15.72 15.26
C ALA A 87 -2.43 14.36 15.12
N THR A 88 -2.65 13.65 14.00
CA THR A 88 -2.00 12.36 13.74
C THR A 88 -0.49 12.50 13.64
N VAL A 89 -0.01 13.45 12.82
CA VAL A 89 1.43 13.71 12.63
C VAL A 89 2.08 14.14 13.94
N LEU A 90 1.42 15.00 14.73
CA LEU A 90 1.92 15.43 16.05
C LEU A 90 2.01 14.25 17.03
N THR A 91 1.01 13.38 17.06
CA THR A 91 1.02 12.19 17.91
C THR A 91 2.13 11.23 17.49
N VAL A 92 2.32 11.01 16.19
CA VAL A 92 3.45 10.20 15.67
C VAL A 92 4.79 10.81 16.08
N ALA A 93 4.95 12.13 15.96
CA ALA A 93 6.21 12.77 16.30
C ALA A 93 6.55 12.73 17.80
N LEU A 94 5.55 12.72 18.70
CA LEU A 94 5.76 12.87 20.15
C LEU A 94 5.49 11.59 20.96
N ILE A 95 4.63 10.68 20.47
CA ILE A 95 4.10 9.58 21.29
C ILE A 95 4.35 8.22 20.64
N THR A 96 4.28 8.12 19.32
CA THR A 96 4.44 6.86 18.57
C THR A 96 5.50 6.99 17.46
N PRO A 97 6.78 7.32 17.81
CA PRO A 97 7.83 7.56 16.83
C PRO A 97 8.13 6.35 15.94
N GLU A 98 7.78 5.13 16.36
CA GLU A 98 7.86 3.90 15.59
C GLU A 98 7.01 3.89 14.31
N LEU A 99 6.03 4.78 14.21
CA LEU A 99 5.27 5.01 12.98
C LEU A 99 5.91 6.03 12.04
N ARG A 100 6.99 6.70 12.49
CA ARG A 100 7.69 7.71 11.69
C ARG A 100 8.55 7.03 10.62
N ASN A 101 8.07 7.05 9.39
CA ASN A 101 8.78 6.52 8.23
C ASN A 101 8.47 7.32 6.95
N LEU A 102 9.29 7.15 5.90
CA LEU A 102 9.13 7.85 4.63
C LEU A 102 7.81 7.53 3.91
N ASN A 103 7.27 6.33 4.13
CA ASN A 103 5.97 5.96 3.59
C ASN A 103 4.86 6.82 4.21
N LEU A 104 4.83 6.96 5.55
CA LEU A 104 3.85 7.84 6.22
C LEU A 104 4.04 9.31 5.79
N ALA A 105 5.30 9.77 5.67
CA ALA A 105 5.62 11.09 5.15
C ALA A 105 4.97 11.34 3.78
N SER A 106 5.17 10.41 2.85
CA SER A 106 4.59 10.48 1.50
C SER A 106 3.05 10.42 1.53
N GLN A 107 2.47 9.65 2.44
CA GLN A 107 1.02 9.57 2.63
C GLN A 107 0.41 10.89 3.12
N VAL A 108 1.13 11.69 3.93
CA VAL A 108 0.68 13.04 4.32
C VAL A 108 0.44 13.92 3.09
N TRP A 109 1.40 13.96 2.15
CA TRP A 109 1.22 14.71 0.90
C TRP A 109 0.10 14.15 0.04
N ALA A 110 0.01 12.81 -0.04
CA ALA A 110 -1.02 12.14 -0.82
C ALA A 110 -2.43 12.44 -0.28
N CYS A 111 -2.59 12.53 1.04
CA CYS A 111 -3.85 12.91 1.69
C CYS A 111 -4.20 14.38 1.44
N LEU A 112 -3.24 15.30 1.56
CA LEU A 112 -3.44 16.72 1.26
C LEU A 112 -3.79 16.96 -0.22
N GLY A 113 -3.15 16.19 -1.12
CA GLY A 113 -3.36 16.27 -2.57
C GLY A 113 -4.53 15.42 -3.09
N TYR A 114 -5.24 14.69 -2.23
CA TYR A 114 -6.35 13.80 -2.63
C TYR A 114 -5.96 12.71 -3.66
N TYR A 115 -4.73 12.15 -3.57
CA TYR A 115 -4.29 11.03 -4.40
C TYR A 115 -3.79 9.80 -3.59
N GLN A 116 -4.12 9.73 -2.30
CA GLN A 116 -3.76 8.63 -1.39
C GLN A 116 -4.13 7.24 -1.94
N ASN A 117 -5.26 7.15 -2.62
CA ASN A 117 -5.72 5.91 -3.22
C ASN A 117 -4.78 5.39 -4.33
N TRP A 118 -4.23 6.28 -5.15
CA TRP A 118 -3.27 5.91 -6.21
C TRP A 118 -1.92 5.55 -5.65
N MET A 119 -1.49 6.24 -4.60
CA MET A 119 -0.26 5.89 -3.88
C MET A 119 -0.34 4.49 -3.28
N LEU A 120 -1.43 4.15 -2.59
CA LEU A 120 -1.62 2.81 -2.02
C LEU A 120 -1.76 1.73 -3.11
N ALA A 121 -2.41 2.04 -4.24
CA ALA A 121 -2.48 1.14 -5.38
C ALA A 121 -1.10 0.84 -5.98
N SER A 122 -0.26 1.87 -6.15
CA SER A 122 1.11 1.71 -6.69
C SER A 122 2.04 0.94 -5.75
N GLN A 123 1.75 0.92 -4.46
CA GLN A 123 2.51 0.16 -3.46
C GLN A 123 2.04 -1.29 -3.32
N GLY A 124 1.01 -1.71 -4.05
CA GLY A 124 0.40 -3.03 -3.88
C GLY A 124 -0.21 -3.24 -2.49
N ALA A 125 -0.54 -2.14 -1.78
CA ALA A 125 -0.97 -2.20 -0.39
C ALA A 125 -2.26 -3.03 -0.24
N SER A 126 -2.27 -3.99 0.68
CA SER A 126 -3.49 -4.68 1.05
C SER A 126 -4.32 -3.82 2.01
N TYR A 127 -5.65 -3.85 1.85
CA TYR A 127 -6.56 -3.23 2.83
C TYR A 127 -7.11 -4.33 3.73
N GLY A 128 -6.85 -4.23 5.02
CA GLY A 128 -7.20 -5.30 5.97
C GLY A 128 -7.60 -4.76 7.34
N ALA A 129 -7.55 -5.65 8.33
CA ALA A 129 -7.79 -5.32 9.72
C ALA A 129 -6.81 -4.27 10.23
N ALA A 130 -7.29 -3.41 11.11
CA ALA A 130 -6.42 -2.51 11.85
C ALA A 130 -5.44 -3.30 12.72
N SER A 131 -4.16 -3.02 12.58
CA SER A 131 -3.09 -3.58 13.38
C SER A 131 -1.99 -2.53 13.58
N ASN A 132 -1.06 -2.78 14.47
CA ASN A 132 0.09 -1.92 14.72
C ASN A 132 1.06 -1.78 13.51
N LYS A 133 0.84 -2.57 12.45
CA LYS A 133 1.64 -2.53 11.21
C LYS A 133 1.00 -1.70 10.10
N VAL A 134 -0.19 -1.17 10.32
CA VAL A 134 -0.97 -0.45 9.29
C VAL A 134 -0.85 1.04 9.48
N SER A 135 -0.73 1.79 8.37
CA SER A 135 -0.66 3.24 8.41
C SER A 135 -1.92 3.88 9.04
N PRO A 136 -1.75 4.86 9.96
CA PRO A 136 -2.87 5.62 10.51
C PRO A 136 -3.61 6.47 9.48
N LEU A 137 -3.07 6.62 8.27
CA LEU A 137 -3.68 7.40 7.18
C LEU A 137 -4.29 6.53 6.07
N GLN A 138 -4.13 5.19 6.13
CA GLN A 138 -4.55 4.29 5.04
C GLN A 138 -6.03 4.48 4.67
N HIS A 139 -6.94 4.60 5.63
CA HIS A 139 -8.38 4.74 5.38
C HIS A 139 -8.76 5.93 4.50
N LEU A 140 -7.92 6.98 4.42
CA LEU A 140 -8.18 8.19 3.64
C LEU A 140 -8.20 7.97 2.11
N TRP A 141 -7.90 6.76 1.64
CA TRP A 141 -8.03 6.39 0.24
C TRP A 141 -9.42 6.68 -0.34
N SER A 142 -10.48 6.35 0.41
CA SER A 142 -11.86 6.55 -0.07
C SER A 142 -12.23 8.03 -0.19
N MET A 143 -11.65 8.87 0.68
CA MET A 143 -11.82 10.32 0.61
C MET A 143 -11.09 10.90 -0.62
N ALA A 144 -9.92 10.35 -1.00
CA ALA A 144 -9.24 10.73 -2.23
C ALA A 144 -10.11 10.38 -3.47
N VAL A 145 -10.68 9.17 -3.53
CA VAL A 145 -11.64 8.78 -4.57
C VAL A 145 -12.85 9.74 -4.61
N GLN A 146 -13.42 10.11 -3.47
CA GLN A 146 -14.53 11.06 -3.42
C GLN A 146 -14.12 12.46 -3.90
N GLY A 147 -12.94 12.94 -3.54
CA GLY A 147 -12.41 14.24 -3.99
C GLY A 147 -12.29 14.31 -5.52
N GLN A 148 -11.72 13.27 -6.11
CA GLN A 148 -11.60 13.14 -7.57
C GLN A 148 -12.99 13.07 -8.24
N PHE A 149 -13.92 12.33 -7.66
CA PHE A 149 -15.31 12.30 -8.12
C PHE A 149 -15.97 13.68 -8.04
N TYR A 150 -15.72 14.49 -7.00
CA TYR A 150 -16.32 15.82 -6.92
C TYR A 150 -15.84 16.75 -8.03
N ILE A 151 -14.58 16.64 -8.44
CA ILE A 151 -14.05 17.35 -9.61
C ILE A 151 -14.78 16.88 -10.88
N PHE A 152 -14.86 15.58 -11.11
CA PHE A 152 -15.61 15.00 -12.23
C PHE A 152 -17.07 15.49 -12.25
N ALA A 153 -17.74 15.46 -11.10
CA ALA A 153 -19.14 15.87 -10.96
C ALA A 153 -19.36 17.35 -11.28
N ILE A 154 -18.43 18.22 -10.87
CA ILE A 154 -18.49 19.67 -11.15
C ILE A 154 -18.28 19.91 -12.65
N LEU A 155 -17.30 19.24 -13.27
CA LEU A 155 -17.03 19.36 -14.70
C LEU A 155 -18.21 18.87 -15.53
N LEU A 156 -18.75 17.67 -15.22
CA LEU A 156 -19.92 17.15 -15.91
C LEU A 156 -21.14 18.08 -15.77
N ALA A 157 -21.40 18.59 -14.57
CA ALA A 157 -22.51 19.52 -14.34
C ALA A 157 -22.31 20.85 -15.10
N THR A 158 -21.08 21.31 -15.26
CA THR A 158 -20.77 22.51 -16.05
C THR A 158 -21.03 22.27 -17.54
N VAL A 159 -20.62 21.14 -18.09
CA VAL A 159 -20.90 20.72 -19.47
C VAL A 159 -22.43 20.63 -19.69
N VAL A 160 -23.14 19.96 -18.79
CA VAL A 160 -24.61 19.86 -18.82
C VAL A 160 -25.27 21.25 -18.78
N ALA A 161 -24.75 22.18 -17.97
CA ALA A 161 -25.28 23.55 -17.89
C ALA A 161 -25.07 24.33 -19.19
N ILE A 162 -23.93 24.15 -19.89
CA ILE A 162 -23.69 24.76 -21.21
C ILE A 162 -24.70 24.27 -22.23
N PHE A 163 -24.93 22.95 -22.33
CA PHE A 163 -25.93 22.36 -23.22
C PHE A 163 -27.36 22.76 -22.84
N ALA A 164 -27.67 22.78 -21.54
CA ALA A 164 -28.98 23.20 -21.04
C ALA A 164 -29.28 24.64 -21.44
N ARG A 165 -28.31 25.58 -21.33
CA ARG A 165 -28.46 26.97 -21.79
C ARG A 165 -28.77 27.08 -23.29
N ARG A 166 -28.05 26.31 -24.13
CA ARG A 166 -28.29 26.28 -25.57
C ARG A 166 -29.71 25.80 -25.91
N LEU A 167 -30.18 24.77 -25.22
CA LEU A 167 -31.54 24.25 -25.40
C LEU A 167 -32.62 25.24 -24.94
N ILE A 168 -32.43 25.89 -23.80
CA ILE A 168 -33.35 26.90 -23.25
C ILE A 168 -33.41 28.11 -24.18
N ALA A 169 -32.26 28.60 -24.68
CA ALA A 169 -32.19 29.69 -25.66
C ALA A 169 -32.91 29.34 -26.98
N ALA A 170 -32.94 28.07 -27.36
CA ALA A 170 -33.68 27.56 -28.50
C ALA A 170 -35.18 27.27 -28.19
N GLY A 171 -35.71 27.72 -27.05
CA GLY A 171 -37.08 27.46 -26.61
C GLY A 171 -37.42 26.05 -26.22
N LYS A 172 -36.39 25.18 -26.00
CA LYS A 172 -36.56 23.78 -25.64
C LYS A 172 -36.35 23.55 -24.11
N THR A 173 -37.05 22.57 -23.58
CA THR A 173 -36.90 22.20 -22.17
C THR A 173 -35.59 21.40 -21.93
N ALA A 174 -34.76 21.86 -20.98
CA ALA A 174 -33.57 21.14 -20.54
C ALA A 174 -33.92 20.16 -19.43
N SER A 175 -33.54 18.88 -19.59
CA SER A 175 -33.75 17.83 -18.57
C SER A 175 -32.42 17.22 -18.17
N PRO A 176 -32.11 17.16 -16.84
CA PRO A 176 -30.85 16.56 -16.38
C PRO A 176 -30.74 15.07 -16.75
N ARG A 177 -31.88 14.37 -16.84
CA ARG A 177 -31.95 12.95 -17.23
C ARG A 177 -31.54 12.73 -18.66
N ARG A 178 -32.01 13.58 -19.60
CA ARG A 178 -31.69 13.47 -21.05
C ARG A 178 -30.26 13.88 -21.32
N LEU A 179 -29.74 14.88 -20.61
CA LEU A 179 -28.41 15.44 -20.85
C LEU A 179 -27.30 14.65 -20.16
N ALA A 180 -27.52 14.18 -18.93
CA ALA A 180 -26.47 13.49 -18.14
C ALA A 180 -26.72 11.97 -18.00
N GLY A 181 -27.98 11.50 -18.14
CA GLY A 181 -28.32 10.10 -17.90
C GLY A 181 -27.54 9.11 -18.75
N PRO A 182 -27.43 9.27 -20.09
CA PRO A 182 -26.65 8.36 -20.93
C PRO A 182 -25.17 8.31 -20.55
N THR A 183 -24.53 9.46 -20.31
CA THR A 183 -23.13 9.54 -19.90
C THR A 183 -22.90 8.85 -18.55
N LEU A 184 -23.77 9.09 -17.57
CA LEU A 184 -23.69 8.44 -16.25
C LEU A 184 -23.87 6.94 -16.36
N LEU A 185 -24.82 6.47 -17.18
CA LEU A 185 -25.04 5.05 -17.40
C LEU A 185 -23.81 4.39 -18.02
N LEU A 186 -23.22 5.02 -19.06
CA LEU A 186 -22.00 4.54 -19.70
C LEU A 186 -20.84 4.44 -18.71
N VAL A 187 -20.59 5.51 -17.93
CA VAL A 187 -19.52 5.51 -16.90
C VAL A 187 -19.78 4.46 -15.83
N THR A 188 -21.05 4.28 -15.40
CA THR A 188 -21.41 3.25 -14.41
C THR A 188 -21.10 1.86 -14.95
N ILE A 189 -21.48 1.53 -16.17
CA ILE A 189 -21.24 0.22 -16.78
C ILE A 189 -19.75 0.02 -17.02
N ALA A 190 -19.05 0.98 -17.62
CA ALA A 190 -17.62 0.87 -17.90
C ALA A 190 -16.80 0.67 -16.60
N SER A 191 -17.12 1.41 -15.55
CA SER A 191 -16.46 1.29 -14.25
C SER A 191 -16.77 -0.05 -13.56
N PHE A 192 -18.01 -0.54 -13.65
CA PHE A 192 -18.40 -1.86 -13.12
C PHE A 192 -17.70 -3.00 -13.86
N VAL A 193 -17.59 -2.90 -15.18
CA VAL A 193 -16.84 -3.87 -16.01
C VAL A 193 -15.35 -3.84 -15.62
N CYS A 194 -14.77 -2.66 -15.46
CA CYS A 194 -13.39 -2.49 -14.99
C CYS A 194 -13.18 -3.16 -13.61
N ALA A 195 -14.07 -2.91 -12.66
CA ALA A 195 -14.01 -3.52 -11.33
C ALA A 195 -14.12 -5.05 -11.38
N THR A 196 -15.03 -5.57 -12.23
CA THR A 196 -15.22 -7.02 -12.39
C THR A 196 -14.02 -7.66 -13.08
N TYR A 197 -13.43 -6.99 -14.09
CA TYR A 197 -12.22 -7.45 -14.77
C TYR A 197 -11.02 -7.53 -13.80
N LEU A 198 -10.77 -6.48 -13.03
CA LEU A 198 -9.69 -6.46 -12.04
C LEU A 198 -9.91 -7.49 -10.91
N TYR A 199 -11.18 -7.75 -10.56
CA TYR A 199 -11.53 -8.80 -9.60
C TYR A 199 -11.20 -10.21 -10.16
N ILE A 200 -11.55 -10.49 -11.41
CA ILE A 200 -11.28 -11.79 -12.07
C ILE A 200 -9.77 -11.99 -12.33
N SER A 201 -9.05 -10.92 -12.64
CA SER A 201 -7.59 -10.94 -12.86
C SER A 201 -6.77 -10.94 -11.55
N GLU A 202 -7.43 -11.11 -10.39
CA GLU A 202 -6.82 -11.17 -9.06
C GLU A 202 -5.96 -9.96 -8.67
N ASN A 203 -6.06 -8.85 -9.40
CA ASN A 203 -5.38 -7.61 -9.07
C ASN A 203 -6.18 -6.79 -8.03
N GLN A 204 -6.34 -7.40 -6.83
CA GLN A 204 -7.23 -6.87 -5.80
C GLN A 204 -6.76 -5.54 -5.21
N SER A 205 -5.45 -5.32 -5.07
CA SER A 205 -4.93 -4.04 -4.56
C SER A 205 -5.29 -2.88 -5.49
N LEU A 206 -4.97 -2.98 -6.77
CA LEU A 206 -5.35 -1.97 -7.76
C LEU A 206 -6.87 -1.79 -7.83
N ASN A 207 -7.63 -2.88 -7.80
CA ASN A 207 -9.09 -2.86 -7.84
C ASN A 207 -9.66 -2.09 -6.64
N TYR A 208 -9.16 -2.36 -5.43
CA TYR A 208 -9.67 -1.78 -4.20
C TYR A 208 -9.51 -0.26 -4.14
N TYR A 209 -8.37 0.25 -4.59
CA TYR A 209 -8.00 1.66 -4.49
C TYR A 209 -8.29 2.49 -5.75
N SER A 210 -8.43 1.86 -6.92
CA SER A 210 -8.61 2.60 -8.17
C SER A 210 -9.91 3.42 -8.20
N THR A 211 -9.78 4.70 -8.57
CA THR A 211 -10.94 5.56 -8.83
C THR A 211 -11.79 5.01 -9.99
N PHE A 212 -11.16 4.37 -10.97
CA PHE A 212 -11.88 3.84 -12.14
C PHE A 212 -12.75 2.64 -11.77
N SER A 213 -12.30 1.75 -10.88
CA SER A 213 -13.09 0.61 -10.41
C SER A 213 -14.16 0.99 -9.38
N ARG A 214 -14.05 2.17 -8.73
CA ARG A 214 -14.98 2.66 -7.70
C ARG A 214 -16.00 3.69 -8.23
N MET A 215 -15.79 4.25 -9.42
CA MET A 215 -16.62 5.32 -9.98
C MET A 215 -18.10 4.90 -10.17
N TRP A 216 -18.36 3.62 -10.47
CA TRP A 216 -19.73 3.13 -10.67
C TRP A 216 -20.61 3.23 -9.42
N GLU A 217 -20.06 3.10 -8.24
CA GLU A 217 -20.79 3.23 -6.98
C GLU A 217 -21.33 4.66 -6.82
N LEU A 218 -20.50 5.65 -7.10
CA LEU A 218 -20.82 7.07 -7.06
C LEU A 218 -21.81 7.48 -8.19
N THR A 219 -21.57 7.00 -9.40
CA THR A 219 -22.42 7.33 -10.56
C THR A 219 -23.76 6.62 -10.51
N LEU A 220 -23.84 5.40 -9.93
CA LEU A 220 -25.10 4.71 -9.62
C LEU A 220 -25.96 5.55 -8.65
N GLY A 221 -25.32 6.12 -7.61
CA GLY A 221 -25.99 7.05 -6.70
C GLY A 221 -26.57 8.28 -7.42
N ALA A 222 -25.82 8.84 -8.36
CA ALA A 222 -26.31 9.95 -9.20
C ALA A 222 -27.47 9.55 -10.12
N LEU A 223 -27.42 8.35 -10.72
CA LEU A 223 -28.53 7.80 -11.51
C LEU A 223 -29.78 7.63 -10.65
N LEU A 224 -29.66 7.09 -9.45
CA LEU A 224 -30.77 7.00 -8.50
C LEU A 224 -31.35 8.38 -8.19
N ALA A 225 -30.52 9.42 -7.98
CA ALA A 225 -30.98 10.79 -7.76
C ALA A 225 -31.76 11.38 -8.93
N LEU A 226 -31.49 10.95 -10.17
CA LEU A 226 -32.19 11.39 -11.38
C LEU A 226 -33.49 10.61 -11.67
N PHE A 227 -33.48 9.29 -11.42
CA PHE A 227 -34.54 8.39 -11.90
C PHE A 227 -35.45 7.85 -10.81
N ALA A 228 -35.03 7.74 -9.54
CA ALA A 228 -35.81 7.14 -8.46
C ALA A 228 -37.19 7.80 -8.25
N THR A 229 -37.31 9.12 -8.45
CA THR A 229 -38.57 9.86 -8.30
C THR A 229 -39.61 9.52 -9.37
N ARG A 230 -39.26 8.84 -10.46
CA ARG A 230 -40.17 8.37 -11.49
C ARG A 230 -40.80 7.02 -11.17
N ILE A 231 -40.16 6.26 -10.33
CA ILE A 231 -40.65 4.95 -9.93
C ILE A 231 -41.74 5.17 -8.85
N LYS A 232 -42.99 5.08 -9.27
CA LYS A 232 -44.14 5.23 -8.38
C LYS A 232 -44.44 3.87 -7.76
N LEU A 233 -44.05 3.66 -6.53
CA LEU A 233 -44.32 2.46 -5.76
C LEU A 233 -45.47 2.74 -4.79
N ASN A 234 -46.31 1.71 -4.53
CA ASN A 234 -47.32 1.85 -3.48
C ASN A 234 -46.63 1.88 -2.08
N PRO A 235 -47.30 2.46 -1.05
CA PRO A 235 -46.70 2.61 0.28
C PRO A 235 -46.30 1.27 0.95
N ARG A 236 -46.95 0.15 0.63
CA ARG A 236 -46.57 -1.18 1.17
C ARG A 236 -45.27 -1.66 0.56
N LEU A 237 -45.10 -1.51 -0.75
CA LEU A 237 -43.86 -1.88 -1.47
C LEU A 237 -42.70 -0.97 -1.10
N GLN A 238 -42.95 0.33 -0.90
CA GLN A 238 -41.93 1.28 -0.41
C GLN A 238 -41.41 0.88 0.98
N ARG A 239 -42.31 0.49 1.89
CA ARG A 239 -41.95 0.00 3.22
C ARG A 239 -41.18 -1.30 3.16
N PHE A 240 -41.61 -2.24 2.33
CA PHE A 240 -40.93 -3.51 2.10
C PHE A 240 -39.49 -3.31 1.56
N PHE A 241 -39.33 -2.46 0.56
CA PHE A 241 -38.01 -2.14 0.00
C PHE A 241 -37.11 -1.47 1.02
N SER A 242 -37.61 -0.53 1.83
CA SER A 242 -36.81 0.11 2.87
C SER A 242 -36.30 -0.89 3.90
N TRP A 243 -37.12 -1.85 4.34
CA TRP A 243 -36.71 -2.86 5.30
C TRP A 243 -35.75 -3.88 4.72
N ILE A 244 -36.04 -4.44 3.54
CA ILE A 244 -35.10 -5.36 2.87
C ILE A 244 -33.78 -4.67 2.57
N GLY A 245 -33.84 -3.45 2.04
CA GLY A 245 -32.62 -2.69 1.76
C GLY A 245 -31.78 -2.46 3.00
N LEU A 246 -32.40 -2.15 4.14
CA LEU A 246 -31.70 -2.00 5.41
C LEU A 246 -31.09 -3.32 5.89
N VAL A 247 -31.81 -4.43 5.82
CA VAL A 247 -31.31 -5.76 6.20
C VAL A 247 -30.08 -6.12 5.35
N LEU A 248 -30.14 -5.91 4.02
CA LEU A 248 -29.00 -6.16 3.14
C LEU A 248 -27.76 -5.33 3.57
N VAL A 249 -27.92 -4.03 3.84
CA VAL A 249 -26.82 -3.18 4.32
C VAL A 249 -26.25 -3.68 5.64
N LEU A 250 -27.12 -4.05 6.61
CA LEU A 250 -26.68 -4.47 7.95
C LEU A 250 -26.00 -5.84 7.95
N THR A 251 -26.39 -6.73 7.05
CA THR A 251 -25.82 -8.10 6.98
C THR A 251 -24.59 -8.21 6.08
N THR A 252 -24.23 -7.18 5.32
CA THR A 252 -23.12 -7.21 4.36
C THR A 252 -21.83 -7.74 4.98
N GLY A 253 -21.36 -7.15 6.06
CA GLY A 253 -20.10 -7.54 6.69
C GLY A 253 -20.12 -8.91 7.38
N LEU A 254 -21.30 -9.51 7.59
CA LEU A 254 -21.45 -10.87 8.12
C LEU A 254 -21.42 -11.91 6.99
N VAL A 255 -22.02 -11.58 5.84
CA VAL A 255 -22.22 -12.51 4.72
C VAL A 255 -21.06 -12.45 3.70
N MET A 256 -20.44 -11.26 3.54
CA MET A 256 -19.41 -11.00 2.51
C MET A 256 -18.04 -10.79 3.13
N ASP A 257 -16.99 -11.27 2.45
CA ASP A 257 -15.62 -10.87 2.72
C ASP A 257 -15.26 -9.65 1.83
N GLY A 258 -15.50 -8.46 2.38
CA GLY A 258 -15.33 -7.23 1.61
C GLY A 258 -13.90 -6.93 1.18
N VAL A 259 -12.88 -7.46 1.88
CA VAL A 259 -11.46 -7.28 1.49
C VAL A 259 -11.17 -8.02 0.19
N LYS A 260 -11.71 -9.24 0.05
CA LYS A 260 -11.47 -10.10 -1.13
C LYS A 260 -12.44 -9.83 -2.26
N GLN A 261 -13.69 -9.40 -1.96
CA GLN A 261 -14.79 -9.37 -2.91
C GLN A 261 -15.17 -7.97 -3.40
N PHE A 262 -14.69 -6.88 -2.73
CA PHE A 262 -15.04 -5.50 -3.10
C PHE A 262 -13.82 -4.75 -3.68
N PRO A 263 -14.06 -3.90 -4.73
CA PRO A 263 -15.25 -3.79 -5.55
C PRO A 263 -15.36 -4.97 -6.53
N GLY A 264 -16.60 -5.35 -6.85
CA GLY A 264 -16.87 -6.44 -7.77
C GLY A 264 -18.37 -6.75 -7.80
N PRO A 265 -18.80 -7.87 -8.38
CA PRO A 265 -20.23 -8.26 -8.41
C PRO A 265 -20.85 -8.36 -7.01
N ALA A 266 -20.08 -8.78 -6.00
CA ALA A 266 -20.55 -8.87 -4.62
C ALA A 266 -20.93 -7.50 -4.01
N THR A 267 -20.35 -6.40 -4.47
CA THR A 267 -20.68 -5.03 -4.03
C THR A 267 -22.12 -4.64 -4.39
N LEU A 268 -22.76 -5.33 -5.34
CA LEU A 268 -24.18 -5.13 -5.63
C LEU A 268 -25.08 -5.45 -4.42
N TYR A 269 -24.63 -6.27 -3.48
CA TYR A 269 -25.37 -6.60 -2.26
C TYR A 269 -25.59 -5.37 -1.36
N PRO A 270 -24.56 -4.67 -0.84
CA PRO A 270 -24.74 -3.44 -0.06
C PRO A 270 -25.31 -2.27 -0.87
N LEU A 271 -24.90 -2.11 -2.13
CA LEU A 271 -25.40 -1.02 -2.97
C LEU A 271 -26.85 -1.23 -3.40
N GLY A 272 -27.24 -2.47 -3.70
CA GLY A 272 -28.62 -2.86 -3.93
C GLY A 272 -29.49 -2.56 -2.71
N GLY A 273 -28.99 -2.90 -1.51
CA GLY A 273 -29.63 -2.56 -0.25
C GLY A 273 -29.84 -1.04 -0.08
N ALA A 274 -28.80 -0.24 -0.29
CA ALA A 274 -28.90 1.21 -0.25
C ALA A 274 -29.87 1.78 -1.32
N ALA A 275 -29.82 1.24 -2.55
CA ALA A 275 -30.75 1.62 -3.62
C ALA A 275 -32.21 1.33 -3.26
N LEU A 276 -32.49 0.20 -2.64
CA LEU A 276 -33.83 -0.15 -2.16
C LEU A 276 -34.32 0.84 -1.08
N VAL A 277 -33.46 1.26 -0.13
CA VAL A 277 -33.80 2.31 0.85
C VAL A 277 -34.08 3.65 0.16
N VAL A 278 -33.32 4.03 -0.86
CA VAL A 278 -33.57 5.24 -1.67
C VAL A 278 -34.95 5.16 -2.35
N LEU A 279 -35.28 4.02 -2.98
CA LEU A 279 -36.54 3.78 -3.68
C LEU A 279 -37.74 3.71 -2.71
N GLY A 280 -37.53 3.28 -1.48
CA GLY A 280 -38.52 3.25 -0.42
C GLY A 280 -39.05 4.63 0.00
N GLY A 281 -38.42 5.72 -0.46
CA GLY A 281 -39.00 7.07 -0.39
C GLY A 281 -39.19 7.66 1.00
N GLY A 282 -38.60 7.09 2.04
CA GLY A 282 -38.77 7.49 3.45
C GLY A 282 -39.96 6.86 4.15
N HIS A 283 -40.65 5.91 3.53
CA HIS A 283 -41.76 5.17 4.12
C HIS A 283 -41.21 3.89 4.79
N GLY A 284 -41.53 3.68 6.06
CA GLY A 284 -41.34 2.39 6.72
C GLY A 284 -40.19 2.33 7.73
N VAL A 285 -39.10 3.07 7.58
CA VAL A 285 -37.97 3.05 8.51
C VAL A 285 -37.82 4.42 9.19
N ASN A 286 -38.91 4.86 9.86
CA ASN A 286 -38.96 6.21 10.43
C ASN A 286 -37.88 6.48 11.48
N TRP A 287 -37.37 5.46 12.16
CA TRP A 287 -36.29 5.60 13.13
C TRP A 287 -34.96 6.06 12.51
N LEU A 288 -34.73 5.78 11.20
CA LEU A 288 -33.57 6.36 10.47
C LEU A 288 -33.64 7.89 10.44
N ALA A 289 -34.86 8.47 10.41
CA ALA A 289 -35.04 9.92 10.49
C ALA A 289 -35.05 10.43 11.94
N GLY A 290 -34.81 9.56 12.94
CA GLY A 290 -34.73 9.92 14.36
C GLY A 290 -33.55 10.84 14.68
N ARG A 291 -33.64 11.53 15.81
CA ARG A 291 -32.63 12.54 16.23
C ARG A 291 -31.22 11.97 16.35
N PHE A 292 -31.09 10.78 16.92
CA PHE A 292 -29.78 10.10 17.07
C PHE A 292 -29.17 9.72 15.73
N MET A 293 -29.92 9.09 14.83
CA MET A 293 -29.44 8.68 13.51
C MET A 293 -29.06 9.87 12.62
N ARG A 294 -29.84 10.95 12.70
CA ARG A 294 -29.49 12.22 12.02
C ARG A 294 -28.24 12.86 12.57
N TRP A 295 -28.07 12.87 13.92
CA TRP A 295 -26.85 13.37 14.54
C TRP A 295 -25.64 12.56 14.07
N LEU A 296 -25.71 11.22 14.09
CA LEU A 296 -24.66 10.34 13.64
C LEU A 296 -24.33 10.57 12.14
N GLY A 297 -25.37 10.75 11.28
CA GLY A 297 -25.21 11.10 9.87
C GLY A 297 -24.60 12.49 9.67
N THR A 298 -24.82 13.42 10.58
CA THR A 298 -24.24 14.77 10.54
C THR A 298 -22.75 14.75 10.83
N ILE A 299 -22.32 14.00 11.86
CA ILE A 299 -20.90 13.85 12.23
C ILE A 299 -20.17 12.74 11.45
N ALA A 300 -20.83 12.08 10.49
CA ALA A 300 -20.28 10.91 9.78
C ALA A 300 -18.91 11.18 9.14
N TYR A 301 -18.71 12.36 8.55
CA TYR A 301 -17.44 12.72 7.95
C TYR A 301 -16.31 12.94 8.99
N PRO A 302 -16.46 13.77 10.02
CA PRO A 302 -15.44 13.87 11.07
C PRO A 302 -15.18 12.53 11.78
N LEU A 303 -16.21 11.71 12.02
CA LEU A 303 -16.06 10.40 12.66
C LEU A 303 -15.24 9.45 11.79
N TYR A 304 -15.46 9.46 10.47
CA TYR A 304 -14.65 8.71 9.51
C TYR A 304 -13.18 9.12 9.57
N LEU A 305 -12.89 10.40 9.73
CA LEU A 305 -11.51 10.89 9.80
C LEU A 305 -10.81 10.50 11.11
N TRP A 306 -11.51 10.56 12.26
CA TRP A 306 -10.89 10.36 13.58
C TRP A 306 -10.74 8.90 14.00
N HIS A 307 -11.70 8.01 13.66
CA HIS A 307 -11.75 6.66 14.24
C HIS A 307 -10.53 5.79 13.91
N TRP A 308 -10.04 5.87 12.69
CA TRP A 308 -8.94 5.03 12.23
C TRP A 308 -7.57 5.46 12.80
N PRO A 309 -7.15 6.74 12.71
CA PRO A 309 -5.92 7.18 13.36
C PRO A 309 -5.94 6.89 14.87
N MET A 310 -7.05 7.17 15.55
CA MET A 310 -7.17 6.87 16.98
C MET A 310 -6.99 5.38 17.27
N LEU A 311 -7.57 4.51 16.45
CA LEU A 311 -7.43 3.07 16.60
C LEU A 311 -5.97 2.62 16.42
N ILE A 312 -5.33 3.04 15.33
CA ILE A 312 -3.95 2.66 15.02
C ILE A 312 -2.97 3.21 16.08
N LEU A 313 -3.05 4.50 16.41
CA LEU A 313 -2.17 5.13 17.40
C LEU A 313 -2.27 4.46 18.79
N VAL A 314 -3.48 4.09 19.20
CA VAL A 314 -3.69 3.39 20.49
C VAL A 314 -3.17 1.94 20.43
N THR A 315 -3.38 1.20 19.33
CA THR A 315 -2.86 -0.16 19.20
C THR A 315 -1.34 -0.19 19.13
N VAL A 316 -0.72 0.79 18.47
CA VAL A 316 0.73 0.95 18.43
C VAL A 316 1.27 1.28 19.81
N TYR A 317 0.76 2.32 20.46
CA TYR A 317 1.22 2.74 21.79
C TYR A 317 1.21 1.63 22.84
N TYR A 318 0.20 0.74 22.80
CA TYR A 318 0.12 -0.42 23.71
C TYR A 318 0.76 -1.69 23.14
N ASN A 319 1.41 -1.62 22.00
CA ASN A 319 1.99 -2.75 21.26
C ASN A 319 1.02 -3.95 21.17
N LYS A 320 -0.18 -3.70 20.64
CA LYS A 320 -1.23 -4.70 20.46
C LYS A 320 -1.55 -4.88 18.99
N THR A 321 -1.68 -6.12 18.54
CA THR A 321 -2.13 -6.43 17.18
C THR A 321 -3.61 -6.08 16.98
N HIS A 322 -4.41 -6.24 18.03
CA HIS A 322 -5.84 -5.91 18.04
C HIS A 322 -6.24 -5.24 19.35
N PRO A 323 -7.19 -4.30 19.34
CA PRO A 323 -7.66 -3.66 20.56
C PRO A 323 -8.45 -4.65 21.43
N SER A 324 -8.28 -4.58 22.75
CA SER A 324 -9.22 -5.22 23.67
C SER A 324 -10.61 -4.58 23.58
N ILE A 325 -11.65 -5.26 24.05
CA ILE A 325 -13.03 -4.74 24.03
C ILE A 325 -13.11 -3.38 24.74
N ILE A 326 -12.47 -3.23 25.90
CA ILE A 326 -12.47 -1.96 26.66
C ILE A 326 -11.75 -0.86 25.86
N MET A 327 -10.58 -1.15 25.33
CA MET A 327 -9.81 -0.23 24.47
C MET A 327 -10.64 0.20 23.25
N GLY A 328 -11.30 -0.75 22.57
CA GLY A 328 -12.15 -0.47 21.43
C GLY A 328 -13.33 0.45 21.77
N VAL A 329 -13.98 0.23 22.91
CA VAL A 329 -15.07 1.10 23.40
C VAL A 329 -14.55 2.52 23.70
N ILE A 330 -13.38 2.65 24.33
CA ILE A 330 -12.76 3.96 24.59
C ILE A 330 -12.43 4.67 23.28
N VAL A 331 -11.81 3.99 22.32
CA VAL A 331 -11.49 4.53 20.98
C VAL A 331 -12.75 5.06 20.30
N ILE A 332 -13.85 4.29 20.31
CA ILE A 332 -15.14 4.71 19.73
C ILE A 332 -15.69 5.96 20.45
N ALA A 333 -15.72 5.95 21.78
CA ALA A 333 -16.24 7.06 22.56
C ALA A 333 -15.44 8.36 22.33
N VAL A 334 -14.11 8.29 22.34
CA VAL A 334 -13.23 9.42 22.05
C VAL A 334 -13.39 9.91 20.62
N SER A 335 -13.48 8.97 19.64
CA SER A 335 -13.70 9.32 18.24
C SER A 335 -15.04 10.03 18.01
N LEU A 336 -16.11 9.60 18.67
CA LEU A 336 -17.43 10.26 18.63
C LEU A 336 -17.35 11.68 19.23
N LEU A 337 -16.68 11.83 20.36
CA LEU A 337 -16.48 13.16 20.99
C LEU A 337 -15.70 14.09 20.06
N LEU A 338 -14.55 13.64 19.55
CA LEU A 338 -13.72 14.44 18.64
C LEU A 338 -14.45 14.78 17.34
N ALA A 339 -15.26 13.86 16.83
CA ALA A 339 -16.08 14.09 15.64
C ALA A 339 -17.16 15.15 15.89
N ASP A 340 -17.86 15.10 17.01
CA ASP A 340 -18.90 16.09 17.36
C ASP A 340 -18.27 17.47 17.60
N LEU A 341 -17.13 17.55 18.32
CA LEU A 341 -16.38 18.79 18.51
C LEU A 341 -15.87 19.37 17.17
N SER A 342 -15.28 18.52 16.31
CA SER A 342 -14.82 18.92 14.98
C SER A 342 -15.96 19.45 14.10
N HIS A 343 -17.13 18.79 14.17
CA HIS A 343 -18.30 19.25 13.44
C HIS A 343 -18.76 20.63 13.95
N ARG A 344 -18.92 20.81 15.26
CA ARG A 344 -19.44 22.05 15.86
C ARG A 344 -18.50 23.24 15.75
N PHE A 345 -17.20 23.03 15.97
CA PHE A 345 -16.23 24.13 16.08
C PHE A 345 -15.41 24.38 14.83
N ILE A 346 -15.32 23.41 13.89
CA ILE A 346 -14.51 23.50 12.69
C ILE A 346 -15.38 23.45 11.43
N GLU A 347 -16.12 22.32 11.19
CA GLU A 347 -16.87 22.12 9.95
C GLU A 347 -17.99 23.15 9.79
N GLU A 348 -18.89 23.26 10.76
CA GLU A 348 -20.09 24.10 10.66
C GLU A 348 -19.78 25.61 10.58
N PRO A 349 -18.85 26.19 11.37
CA PRO A 349 -18.49 27.61 11.25
C PRO A 349 -17.82 27.99 9.93
N LEU A 350 -17.00 27.08 9.38
CA LEU A 350 -16.28 27.34 8.13
C LEU A 350 -17.09 26.96 6.89
N ARG A 351 -18.16 26.18 7.06
CA ARG A 351 -19.05 25.77 5.96
C ARG A 351 -19.73 26.93 5.27
N GLN A 352 -19.92 26.82 3.95
CA GLN A 352 -20.65 27.83 3.20
C GLN A 352 -22.16 27.57 3.20
N HIS A 353 -22.93 28.41 3.89
CA HIS A 353 -24.38 28.31 4.01
C HIS A 353 -25.15 28.98 2.88
N GLY A 354 -24.53 29.92 2.13
CA GLY A 354 -25.18 30.67 1.06
C GLY A 354 -25.72 29.81 -0.06
N LYS A 355 -26.86 30.17 -0.63
CA LYS A 355 -27.39 29.54 -1.85
C LYS A 355 -26.44 29.84 -3.01
N ARG A 356 -26.32 28.89 -3.97
CA ARG A 356 -25.54 29.11 -5.20
C ARG A 356 -26.17 30.26 -5.98
N PRO A 357 -25.39 31.31 -6.36
CA PRO A 357 -25.92 32.46 -7.12
C PRO A 357 -26.40 32.06 -8.51
N MET A 358 -27.39 32.75 -9.02
CA MET A 358 -27.87 32.60 -10.41
C MET A 358 -27.05 33.56 -11.33
N ALA A 359 -27.09 33.35 -12.66
CA ALA A 359 -26.49 34.27 -13.59
C ALA A 359 -27.18 35.63 -13.53
N GLY A 360 -26.39 36.70 -13.43
CA GLY A 360 -26.91 38.05 -13.21
C GLY A 360 -26.97 38.53 -11.76
N ASP A 361 -26.73 37.67 -10.80
CA ASP A 361 -26.63 38.04 -9.37
C ASP A 361 -25.25 38.73 -9.12
N HIS A 362 -25.25 40.06 -8.99
CA HIS A 362 -24.04 40.86 -8.70
C HIS A 362 -23.63 40.83 -7.20
N ARG A 363 -24.04 39.83 -6.46
CA ARG A 363 -23.81 39.69 -4.99
C ARG A 363 -22.34 39.63 -4.59
N ALA A 364 -21.40 39.50 -5.52
CA ALA A 364 -19.97 39.56 -5.18
C ALA A 364 -19.56 40.91 -4.55
N ILE A 365 -20.15 42.02 -5.03
CA ILE A 365 -19.88 43.36 -4.50
C ILE A 365 -20.59 43.59 -3.17
N GLU A 366 -21.83 43.10 -3.02
CA GLU A 366 -22.56 43.13 -1.75
C GLU A 366 -21.90 42.21 -0.67
N ALA A 367 -21.37 41.04 -1.08
CA ALA A 367 -20.65 40.17 -0.19
C ALA A 367 -19.33 40.79 0.31
N LEU A 368 -18.62 41.53 -0.52
CA LEU A 368 -17.43 42.30 -0.12
C LEU A 368 -17.78 43.46 0.84
N GLN A 369 -18.92 44.08 0.66
CA GLN A 369 -19.41 45.14 1.56
C GLN A 369 -19.88 44.55 2.92
N GLN A 370 -20.54 43.39 2.89
CA GLN A 370 -20.92 42.67 4.12
C GLN A 370 -19.70 42.09 4.86
N LEU A 371 -18.61 41.76 4.17
CA LEU A 371 -17.33 41.37 4.79
C LEU A 371 -16.72 42.50 5.68
N LYS A 372 -16.97 43.76 5.32
CA LYS A 372 -16.50 44.89 6.10
C LYS A 372 -17.32 45.15 7.39
N GLN A 373 -18.52 44.62 7.51
CA GLN A 373 -19.46 44.94 8.59
C GLN A 373 -19.68 43.83 9.65
N ALA A 374 -19.21 42.59 9.45
CA ALA A 374 -19.57 41.48 10.36
C ALA A 374 -18.37 40.89 11.12
N TRP A 375 -18.45 40.90 12.46
CA TRP A 375 -17.56 40.17 13.38
C TRP A 375 -17.37 38.69 12.94
N ALA A 376 -18.45 38.04 12.52
CA ALA A 376 -18.46 36.67 12.01
C ALA A 376 -17.54 36.49 10.76
N ALA A 377 -17.32 37.54 9.96
CA ALA A 377 -16.41 37.45 8.81
C ALA A 377 -14.93 37.46 9.25
N ARG A 378 -14.60 38.14 10.32
CA ARG A 378 -13.24 38.20 10.90
C ARG A 378 -12.84 36.86 11.49
N PHE A 379 -13.72 36.17 12.21
CA PHE A 379 -13.49 34.82 12.72
C PHE A 379 -13.32 33.80 11.60
N ARG A 380 -14.11 33.88 10.51
CA ARG A 380 -13.98 33.01 9.34
C ARG A 380 -12.66 33.22 8.60
N LEU A 381 -12.22 34.47 8.47
CA LEU A 381 -10.94 34.83 7.88
C LEU A 381 -9.78 34.31 8.74
N LEU A 382 -9.83 34.54 10.04
CA LEU A 382 -8.85 34.00 10.99
C LEU A 382 -8.79 32.46 10.91
N GLY A 383 -9.95 31.79 10.95
CA GLY A 383 -10.02 30.34 10.79
C GLY A 383 -9.44 29.86 9.47
N ALA A 384 -9.70 30.55 8.36
CA ALA A 384 -9.12 30.21 7.07
C ALA A 384 -7.59 30.40 7.04
N ILE A 385 -7.08 31.46 7.66
CA ILE A 385 -5.64 31.69 7.80
C ILE A 385 -5.00 30.61 8.67
N LEU A 386 -5.59 30.25 9.80
CA LEU A 386 -5.10 29.21 10.68
C LEU A 386 -5.04 27.84 9.94
N ILE A 387 -6.08 27.49 9.19
CA ILE A 387 -6.08 26.28 8.37
C ILE A 387 -4.99 26.34 7.29
N ALA A 388 -4.80 27.48 6.62
CA ALA A 388 -3.75 27.62 5.61
C ALA A 388 -2.34 27.48 6.22
N VAL A 389 -2.10 28.05 7.39
CA VAL A 389 -0.84 27.90 8.14
C VAL A 389 -0.65 26.43 8.55
N LEU A 390 -1.69 25.78 9.06
CA LEU A 390 -1.63 24.37 9.45
C LEU A 390 -1.35 23.46 8.25
N VAL A 391 -1.95 23.73 7.09
CA VAL A 391 -1.63 23.02 5.82
C VAL A 391 -0.14 23.17 5.49
N ALA A 392 0.39 24.40 5.57
CA ALA A 392 1.80 24.64 5.27
C ALA A 392 2.74 23.90 6.24
N VAL A 393 2.43 23.93 7.54
CA VAL A 393 3.19 23.21 8.57
C VAL A 393 3.15 21.71 8.34
N ILE A 394 1.96 21.12 8.13
CA ILE A 394 1.81 19.67 7.90
C ILE A 394 2.50 19.27 6.60
N ALA A 395 2.41 20.07 5.53
CA ALA A 395 3.07 19.79 4.27
C ALA A 395 4.62 19.86 4.38
N TYR A 396 5.15 20.57 5.36
CA TYR A 396 6.59 20.69 5.60
C TYR A 396 7.17 19.54 6.45
N VAL A 397 6.36 18.87 7.29
CA VAL A 397 6.83 17.75 8.13
C VAL A 397 7.46 16.62 7.32
N PRO A 398 6.88 16.15 6.20
CA PRO A 398 7.52 15.14 5.35
C PRO A 398 8.89 15.55 4.82
N VAL A 399 9.10 16.86 4.55
CA VAL A 399 10.41 17.36 4.11
C VAL A 399 11.44 17.19 5.22
N ILE A 400 11.07 17.53 6.46
CA ILE A 400 11.96 17.35 7.63
C ILE A 400 12.33 15.86 7.78
N TRP A 401 11.33 14.96 7.71
CA TRP A 401 11.58 13.52 7.87
C TRP A 401 12.45 12.95 6.76
N GLN A 402 12.24 13.40 5.51
CA GLN A 402 13.10 13.00 4.38
C GLN A 402 14.54 13.50 4.55
N ASP A 403 14.71 14.74 5.00
CA ASP A 403 16.02 15.35 5.24
C ASP A 403 16.75 14.66 6.41
N ASP A 404 16.03 14.27 7.48
CA ASP A 404 16.58 13.51 8.59
C ASP A 404 17.12 12.13 8.13
N VAL A 405 16.32 11.37 7.35
CA VAL A 405 16.73 10.08 6.80
C VAL A 405 17.90 10.26 5.82
N GLN A 406 17.87 11.27 4.97
CA GLN A 406 18.94 11.56 4.04
C GLN A 406 20.24 11.90 4.76
N ARG A 407 20.20 12.72 5.81
CA ARG A 407 21.37 13.02 6.65
C ARG A 407 21.89 11.76 7.32
N ALA A 408 21.02 10.94 7.91
CA ALA A 408 21.39 9.67 8.52
C ALA A 408 22.07 8.73 7.50
N SER A 409 21.51 8.60 6.28
CA SER A 409 22.09 7.74 5.23
C SER A 409 23.45 8.21 4.67
N GLN A 410 23.82 9.46 4.89
CA GLN A 410 25.12 10.03 4.48
C GLN A 410 26.12 10.08 5.64
N MET A 411 25.66 9.87 6.88
CA MET A 411 26.51 9.89 8.06
C MET A 411 27.41 8.65 8.05
N ARG A 412 28.71 8.87 8.10
CA ARG A 412 29.68 7.79 8.37
C ARG A 412 29.97 7.75 9.87
N LEU A 413 29.63 6.63 10.49
CA LEU A 413 29.89 6.43 11.90
C LEU A 413 31.42 6.36 12.14
N ASP A 414 31.90 7.01 13.19
CA ASP A 414 33.30 6.94 13.59
C ASP A 414 33.65 5.52 14.07
N PRO A 415 34.56 4.77 13.39
CA PRO A 415 34.87 3.40 13.76
C PRO A 415 35.47 3.25 15.17
N THR A 416 36.00 4.33 15.75
CA THR A 416 36.53 4.29 17.12
C THR A 416 35.44 4.28 18.17
N LEU A 417 34.28 4.91 17.89
CA LEU A 417 33.13 4.98 18.77
C LEU A 417 32.09 3.89 18.41
N TYR A 418 32.02 3.55 17.14
CA TYR A 418 31.05 2.60 16.55
C TYR A 418 31.75 1.48 15.77
N PRO A 419 32.51 0.63 16.46
CA PRO A 419 33.30 -0.41 15.81
C PRO A 419 32.49 -1.51 15.13
N GLY A 420 31.18 -1.66 15.42
CA GLY A 420 30.36 -2.71 14.86
C GLY A 420 30.96 -4.10 15.04
N ALA A 421 31.10 -4.87 13.96
CA ALA A 421 31.69 -6.21 13.98
C ALA A 421 33.16 -6.24 14.46
N ALA A 422 33.90 -5.16 14.33
CA ALA A 422 35.26 -5.08 14.86
C ALA A 422 35.32 -5.18 16.39
N ALA A 423 34.20 -4.99 17.07
CA ALA A 423 34.09 -5.23 18.52
C ALA A 423 34.05 -6.73 18.89
N LEU A 424 33.86 -7.63 17.92
CA LEU A 424 33.84 -9.07 18.17
C LEU A 424 35.22 -9.53 18.62
N GLY A 425 35.31 -9.92 19.90
CA GLY A 425 36.58 -10.29 20.53
C GLY A 425 37.40 -9.12 21.11
N ALA A 426 36.89 -7.88 21.06
CA ALA A 426 37.56 -6.74 21.69
C ALA A 426 37.41 -6.78 23.21
N ALA A 427 38.49 -6.43 23.94
CA ALA A 427 38.49 -6.43 25.41
C ALA A 427 37.64 -5.27 26.00
N ARG A 428 37.42 -4.20 25.25
CA ARG A 428 36.67 -3.03 25.69
C ARG A 428 36.01 -2.31 24.54
N ILE A 429 34.75 -1.92 24.70
CA ILE A 429 33.94 -1.15 23.75
C ILE A 429 33.64 0.22 24.39
N PRO A 430 33.73 1.35 23.67
CA PRO A 430 33.31 2.65 24.20
C PRO A 430 31.85 2.63 24.66
N GLU A 431 31.54 3.35 25.75
CA GLU A 431 30.16 3.53 26.21
C GLU A 431 29.55 4.76 25.53
N VAL A 432 28.90 4.56 24.39
CA VAL A 432 28.15 5.59 23.66
C VAL A 432 26.79 5.03 23.26
N GLU A 433 25.82 5.92 23.04
CA GLU A 433 24.47 5.54 22.57
C GLU A 433 24.57 4.89 21.19
N PRO A 434 23.94 3.72 20.98
CA PRO A 434 23.97 3.04 19.69
C PRO A 434 23.36 3.88 18.55
N GLN A 435 23.92 3.73 17.35
CA GLN A 435 23.50 4.43 16.13
C GLN A 435 23.21 3.44 14.99
N PRO A 436 22.48 3.91 13.94
CA PRO A 436 21.63 5.11 13.85
C PRO A 436 20.36 4.97 14.69
N ASP A 437 19.52 6.03 14.78
CA ASP A 437 18.26 5.96 15.53
C ASP A 437 17.39 4.79 15.01
N PRO A 438 16.97 3.85 15.88
CA PRO A 438 16.25 2.63 15.47
C PRO A 438 14.92 2.91 14.75
N TYR A 439 14.27 4.04 15.03
CA TYR A 439 13.04 4.43 14.33
C TYR A 439 13.27 4.89 12.86
N MET A 440 14.53 5.08 12.45
CA MET A 440 14.88 5.40 11.06
C MET A 440 15.42 4.19 10.29
N LEU A 441 15.81 3.12 10.99
CA LEU A 441 16.50 1.97 10.38
C LEU A 441 15.73 1.35 9.22
N ALA A 442 14.39 1.30 9.30
CA ALA A 442 13.57 0.76 8.22
C ALA A 442 13.66 1.55 6.90
N ASP A 443 14.02 2.85 6.98
CA ASP A 443 14.19 3.75 5.84
C ASP A 443 15.65 3.85 5.38
N LEU A 444 16.61 3.35 6.18
CA LEU A 444 18.03 3.24 5.83
C LEU A 444 18.26 1.91 5.10
N VAL A 445 17.99 1.93 3.80
CA VAL A 445 18.02 0.75 2.93
C VAL A 445 19.28 0.74 2.08
N SER A 446 19.66 -0.45 1.59
CA SER A 446 20.86 -0.67 0.78
C SER A 446 20.89 0.20 -0.50
N PRO A 447 22.08 0.39 -1.10
CA PRO A 447 22.20 1.09 -2.38
C PRO A 447 21.28 0.52 -3.47
N ALA A 448 21.17 -0.82 -3.56
CA ALA A 448 20.36 -1.48 -4.59
C ALA A 448 18.86 -1.18 -4.43
N TRP A 449 18.35 -1.19 -3.21
CA TRP A 449 16.98 -0.81 -2.93
C TRP A 449 16.73 0.68 -3.24
N LYS A 450 17.60 1.56 -2.73
CA LYS A 450 17.52 3.01 -2.90
C LYS A 450 17.52 3.44 -4.36
N ASP A 451 18.29 2.73 -5.18
CA ASP A 451 18.42 3.00 -6.61
C ASP A 451 17.29 2.39 -7.45
N GLY A 452 16.40 1.59 -6.88
CA GLY A 452 15.35 0.87 -7.60
C GLY A 452 15.89 -0.32 -8.39
N CYS A 453 17.01 -0.90 -7.96
CA CYS A 453 17.67 -2.06 -8.55
C CYS A 453 17.21 -3.39 -7.95
N MET A 454 16.11 -3.35 -7.18
CA MET A 454 15.37 -4.49 -6.67
C MET A 454 13.98 -4.49 -7.27
N SER A 455 13.48 -5.65 -7.72
CA SER A 455 12.10 -5.82 -8.15
C SER A 455 11.19 -6.00 -6.92
N PHE A 456 10.06 -5.30 -6.88
CA PHE A 456 9.08 -5.41 -5.81
C PHE A 456 7.95 -6.38 -6.14
N LEU A 457 7.11 -6.72 -5.16
CA LEU A 457 5.99 -7.67 -5.34
C LEU A 457 5.00 -7.25 -6.44
N HIS A 458 4.80 -5.94 -6.62
CA HIS A 458 3.87 -5.38 -7.61
C HIS A 458 4.49 -5.20 -9.01
N ASP A 459 5.82 -5.37 -9.15
CA ASP A 459 6.48 -5.29 -10.45
C ASP A 459 6.19 -6.54 -11.30
N ASN A 460 6.27 -6.36 -12.62
CA ASN A 460 6.15 -7.47 -13.55
C ASN A 460 7.24 -8.53 -13.25
N PRO A 461 6.88 -9.78 -12.93
CA PRO A 461 7.86 -10.81 -12.58
C PRO A 461 8.74 -11.25 -13.76
N GLU A 462 8.40 -10.91 -14.99
CA GLU A 462 9.22 -11.18 -16.18
C GLU A 462 10.30 -10.13 -16.41
N GLU A 463 10.31 -9.02 -15.66
CA GLU A 463 11.29 -7.95 -15.78
C GLU A 463 12.31 -7.99 -14.64
N ILE A 464 13.59 -7.87 -14.99
CA ILE A 464 14.69 -7.73 -14.04
C ILE A 464 15.11 -6.24 -13.99
N ALA A 465 15.40 -5.73 -12.80
CA ALA A 465 15.72 -4.30 -12.63
C ALA A 465 16.92 -3.84 -13.46
N ILE A 466 17.95 -4.69 -13.64
CA ILE A 466 19.12 -4.37 -14.48
C ILE A 466 18.73 -4.16 -15.96
N ASP A 467 17.69 -4.81 -16.48
CA ASP A 467 17.23 -4.61 -17.85
C ASP A 467 16.56 -3.24 -18.03
N ARG A 468 15.94 -2.73 -16.97
CA ARG A 468 15.33 -1.40 -16.94
C ARG A 468 16.35 -0.28 -16.73
N TYR A 469 17.41 -0.55 -15.93
CA TYR A 469 18.43 0.44 -15.52
C TYR A 469 19.85 -0.13 -15.62
N PRO A 470 20.34 -0.45 -16.84
CA PRO A 470 21.58 -1.20 -17.05
C PRO A 470 22.86 -0.52 -16.53
N GLU A 471 22.89 0.83 -16.52
CA GLU A 471 24.06 1.58 -16.01
C GLU A 471 23.96 1.87 -14.51
N LYS A 472 22.75 2.00 -14.00
CA LYS A 472 22.47 2.35 -12.61
C LYS A 472 22.65 1.16 -11.68
N CYS A 473 22.22 -0.04 -12.11
CA CYS A 473 22.22 -1.26 -11.32
C CYS A 473 23.53 -2.05 -11.40
N VAL A 474 24.64 -1.36 -11.57
CA VAL A 474 26.01 -1.92 -11.49
C VAL A 474 26.75 -1.22 -10.36
N TYR A 475 27.24 -2.01 -9.42
CA TYR A 475 27.95 -1.59 -8.20
C TYR A 475 29.40 -2.09 -8.21
N GLY A 476 30.17 -1.75 -7.17
CA GLY A 476 31.59 -2.08 -7.10
C GLY A 476 32.43 -1.23 -8.06
N ASP A 477 33.50 -1.79 -8.56
CA ASP A 477 34.32 -1.16 -9.62
C ASP A 477 33.66 -1.40 -10.98
N LYS A 478 32.90 -0.40 -11.45
CA LYS A 478 32.14 -0.47 -12.72
C LYS A 478 33.01 -0.72 -13.96
N THR A 479 34.34 -0.49 -13.83
CA THR A 479 35.33 -0.65 -14.92
C THR A 479 35.97 -2.03 -14.92
N ALA A 480 35.81 -2.80 -13.85
CA ALA A 480 36.43 -4.12 -13.73
C ALA A 480 35.81 -5.13 -14.72
N ASP A 481 36.62 -6.07 -15.19
CA ASP A 481 36.16 -7.16 -16.07
C ASP A 481 35.39 -8.22 -15.29
N LYS A 482 35.81 -8.50 -14.05
CA LYS A 482 35.17 -9.52 -13.21
C LYS A 482 33.75 -9.15 -12.82
N LEU A 483 32.82 -10.08 -13.00
CA LEU A 483 31.39 -9.89 -12.80
C LEU A 483 30.84 -10.83 -11.72
N VAL A 484 30.31 -10.24 -10.65
CA VAL A 484 29.64 -10.94 -9.54
C VAL A 484 28.15 -10.64 -9.58
N TYR A 485 27.33 -11.68 -9.61
CA TYR A 485 25.87 -11.52 -9.48
C TYR A 485 25.40 -11.84 -8.07
N VAL A 486 24.54 -10.97 -7.53
CA VAL A 486 23.81 -11.19 -6.27
C VAL A 486 22.39 -11.55 -6.64
N VAL A 487 21.96 -12.78 -6.32
CA VAL A 487 20.65 -13.30 -6.74
C VAL A 487 19.78 -13.67 -5.55
N GLY A 488 18.45 -13.47 -5.65
CA GLY A 488 17.53 -13.92 -4.63
C GLY A 488 16.56 -12.86 -4.14
N GLY A 489 16.27 -12.88 -2.85
CA GLY A 489 15.35 -11.97 -2.18
C GLY A 489 16.03 -10.79 -1.48
N SER A 490 15.27 -10.11 -0.62
CA SER A 490 15.77 -9.02 0.21
C SER A 490 16.90 -9.43 1.16
N HIS A 491 16.98 -10.70 1.54
CA HIS A 491 18.06 -11.23 2.38
C HIS A 491 19.39 -11.38 1.62
N ALA A 492 19.35 -11.56 0.30
CA ALA A 492 20.54 -11.46 -0.54
C ALA A 492 20.88 -9.98 -0.81
N GLU A 493 19.87 -9.17 -1.03
CA GLU A 493 19.97 -7.74 -1.33
C GLU A 493 20.65 -6.95 -0.19
N GLN A 494 20.35 -7.25 1.07
CA GLN A 494 20.92 -6.55 2.23
C GLN A 494 22.46 -6.59 2.29
N TRP A 495 23.12 -7.52 1.58
CA TRP A 495 24.58 -7.59 1.49
C TRP A 495 25.17 -6.63 0.47
N MET A 496 24.33 -5.92 -0.31
CA MET A 496 24.79 -5.06 -1.39
C MET A 496 25.67 -3.90 -0.90
N ALA A 497 25.45 -3.37 0.31
CA ALA A 497 26.31 -2.33 0.86
C ALA A 497 27.77 -2.83 1.06
N ALA A 498 27.95 -4.03 1.62
CA ALA A 498 29.28 -4.62 1.78
C ALA A 498 29.91 -5.07 0.46
N LEU A 499 29.09 -5.63 -0.45
CA LEU A 499 29.60 -6.12 -1.74
C LEU A 499 29.96 -4.98 -2.70
N ASP A 500 29.27 -3.84 -2.65
CA ASP A 500 29.63 -2.62 -3.37
C ASP A 500 31.00 -2.11 -2.91
N GLU A 501 31.22 -2.07 -1.60
CA GLU A 501 32.50 -1.64 -1.04
C GLU A 501 33.63 -2.63 -1.39
N LEU A 502 33.39 -3.95 -1.25
CA LEU A 502 34.36 -4.98 -1.65
C LEU A 502 34.69 -4.92 -3.15
N GLY A 503 33.68 -4.71 -3.99
CA GLY A 503 33.89 -4.57 -5.43
C GLY A 503 34.78 -3.40 -5.80
N LYS A 504 34.66 -2.27 -5.07
CA LYS A 504 35.56 -1.10 -5.23
C LYS A 504 37.00 -1.38 -4.75
N GLN A 505 37.13 -2.07 -3.61
CA GLN A 505 38.43 -2.37 -3.01
C GLN A 505 39.22 -3.45 -3.76
N HIS A 506 38.51 -4.44 -4.35
CA HIS A 506 39.11 -5.63 -4.95
C HIS A 506 38.80 -5.79 -6.45
N HIS A 507 38.37 -4.72 -7.13
CA HIS A 507 38.21 -4.62 -8.58
C HIS A 507 37.28 -5.67 -9.19
N PHE A 508 36.02 -5.70 -8.77
CA PHE A 508 34.95 -6.47 -9.42
C PHE A 508 33.62 -5.70 -9.45
N ARG A 509 32.83 -5.97 -10.50
CA ARG A 509 31.48 -5.43 -10.65
C ARG A 509 30.48 -6.30 -9.88
N VAL A 510 29.50 -5.67 -9.26
CA VAL A 510 28.42 -6.35 -8.57
C VAL A 510 27.08 -5.97 -9.21
N VAL A 511 26.29 -6.95 -9.60
CA VAL A 511 24.98 -6.76 -10.24
C VAL A 511 23.92 -7.53 -9.47
N PRO A 512 22.92 -6.84 -8.89
CA PRO A 512 21.80 -7.50 -8.21
C PRO A 512 20.75 -7.99 -9.21
N ILE A 513 20.32 -9.24 -9.08
CA ILE A 513 19.11 -9.79 -9.67
C ILE A 513 18.24 -10.27 -8.51
N VAL A 514 17.53 -9.34 -7.90
CA VAL A 514 16.84 -9.56 -6.63
C VAL A 514 15.37 -9.12 -6.71
N ARG A 515 14.49 -9.89 -6.06
CA ARG A 515 13.06 -9.60 -5.96
C ARG A 515 12.59 -9.77 -4.53
N GLN A 516 11.77 -8.83 -4.06
CA GLN A 516 11.19 -8.86 -2.71
C GLN A 516 10.48 -10.19 -2.45
N SER A 517 10.77 -10.80 -1.28
CA SER A 517 10.17 -12.07 -0.83
C SER A 517 10.35 -13.25 -1.79
N CYS A 518 11.36 -13.21 -2.66
CA CYS A 518 11.61 -14.23 -3.67
C CYS A 518 13.05 -14.75 -3.57
N PRO A 519 13.31 -15.83 -2.88
CA PRO A 519 14.63 -16.45 -2.83
C PRO A 519 15.02 -17.04 -4.19
N ALA A 520 16.30 -17.28 -4.39
CA ALA A 520 16.83 -17.84 -5.64
C ALA A 520 16.71 -19.37 -5.65
N PHE A 521 16.09 -19.93 -6.71
CA PHE A 521 16.00 -21.37 -6.98
C PHE A 521 15.91 -21.65 -8.49
N ALA A 522 16.24 -22.88 -8.89
CA ALA A 522 16.03 -23.32 -10.26
C ALA A 522 14.67 -24.01 -10.45
N GLU A 523 14.24 -24.79 -9.46
CA GLU A 523 12.94 -25.43 -9.41
C GLU A 523 12.36 -25.27 -8.01
N ASP A 524 11.07 -24.90 -7.94
CA ASP A 524 10.34 -24.97 -6.67
C ASP A 524 10.01 -26.44 -6.34
N ARG A 525 10.38 -26.86 -5.15
CA ARG A 525 10.20 -28.23 -4.66
C ARG A 525 9.34 -28.26 -3.41
N ASP A 526 8.12 -27.74 -3.52
CA ASP A 526 7.13 -27.70 -2.44
C ASP A 526 7.55 -26.84 -1.23
N ASP A 527 8.39 -25.82 -1.45
CA ASP A 527 8.75 -24.85 -0.41
C ASP A 527 7.77 -23.66 -0.33
N GLY A 528 6.66 -23.71 -1.08
CA GLY A 528 5.53 -22.78 -0.94
C GLY A 528 5.75 -21.38 -1.53
N PHE A 529 6.60 -21.23 -2.54
CA PHE A 529 6.85 -19.93 -3.18
C PHE A 529 5.72 -19.55 -4.15
N THR A 530 5.55 -18.23 -4.36
CA THR A 530 4.50 -17.74 -5.24
C THR A 530 4.80 -18.03 -6.73
N PRO A 531 3.76 -18.15 -7.60
CA PRO A 531 3.95 -18.29 -9.03
C PRO A 531 4.80 -17.17 -9.66
N GLU A 532 4.66 -15.93 -9.17
CA GLU A 532 5.44 -14.77 -9.61
C GLU A 532 6.93 -14.94 -9.27
N CYS A 533 7.24 -15.53 -8.12
CA CYS A 533 8.62 -15.84 -7.75
C CYS A 533 9.21 -16.91 -8.71
N ALA A 534 8.45 -17.94 -9.08
CA ALA A 534 8.89 -18.94 -10.06
C ALA A 534 9.13 -18.34 -11.45
N ILE A 535 8.28 -17.37 -11.88
CA ILE A 535 8.47 -16.62 -13.14
C ILE A 535 9.77 -15.82 -13.10
N PHE A 536 9.98 -15.04 -12.01
CA PHE A 536 11.19 -14.25 -11.83
C PHE A 536 12.46 -15.12 -11.83
N ASN A 537 12.45 -16.25 -11.12
CA ASN A 537 13.57 -17.17 -11.09
C ASN A 537 13.90 -17.76 -12.47
N ARG A 538 12.91 -18.05 -13.31
CA ARG A 538 13.18 -18.46 -14.70
C ARG A 538 13.95 -17.39 -15.46
N LYS A 539 13.56 -16.11 -15.32
CA LYS A 539 14.27 -14.99 -15.96
C LYS A 539 15.68 -14.80 -15.40
N MET A 540 15.85 -14.95 -14.10
CA MET A 540 17.17 -14.97 -13.46
C MET A 540 18.06 -16.07 -14.04
N LEU A 541 17.58 -17.31 -14.15
CA LEU A 541 18.35 -18.44 -14.72
C LEU A 541 18.69 -18.22 -16.19
N GLU A 542 17.78 -17.66 -16.99
CA GLU A 542 18.03 -17.27 -18.38
C GLU A 542 19.19 -16.26 -18.44
N ARG A 543 19.16 -15.26 -17.55
CA ARG A 543 20.19 -14.25 -17.47
C ARG A 543 21.55 -14.82 -17.04
N LEU A 544 21.57 -15.74 -16.06
CA LEU A 544 22.78 -16.44 -15.64
C LEU A 544 23.41 -17.26 -16.78
N ARG A 545 22.61 -17.91 -17.64
CA ARG A 545 23.11 -18.63 -18.82
C ARG A 545 23.68 -17.69 -19.88
N THR A 546 23.03 -16.55 -20.09
CA THR A 546 23.42 -15.58 -21.14
C THR A 546 24.67 -14.82 -20.74
N ASP A 547 24.69 -14.24 -19.55
CA ASP A 547 25.76 -13.36 -19.11
C ASP A 547 26.96 -14.11 -18.52
N LYS A 548 26.75 -15.33 -18.05
CA LYS A 548 27.78 -16.21 -17.45
C LYS A 548 28.67 -15.45 -16.45
N PRO A 549 28.11 -15.02 -15.32
CA PRO A 549 28.90 -14.29 -14.32
C PRO A 549 30.07 -15.11 -13.81
N ASP A 550 31.14 -14.45 -13.36
CA ASP A 550 32.29 -15.13 -12.80
C ASP A 550 32.04 -15.74 -11.44
N VAL A 551 31.12 -15.14 -10.64
CA VAL A 551 30.67 -15.66 -9.33
C VAL A 551 29.19 -15.31 -9.12
N VAL A 552 28.45 -16.20 -8.47
CA VAL A 552 27.09 -15.93 -7.94
C VAL A 552 27.13 -15.97 -6.41
N ILE A 553 26.50 -14.98 -5.79
CA ILE A 553 26.34 -14.88 -4.32
C ILE A 553 24.85 -14.88 -4.00
N THR A 554 24.41 -15.69 -3.03
CA THR A 554 23.03 -15.69 -2.51
C THR A 554 22.97 -16.28 -1.10
N ASN A 555 21.78 -16.19 -0.46
CA ASN A 555 21.55 -16.90 0.80
C ASN A 555 21.47 -18.40 0.57
N SER A 556 22.00 -19.17 1.52
CA SER A 556 22.02 -20.65 1.47
C SER A 556 21.06 -21.28 2.46
N THR A 557 20.58 -20.54 3.44
CA THR A 557 19.61 -21.04 4.45
C THR A 557 18.46 -20.08 4.67
N ARG A 558 17.41 -20.55 5.33
CA ARG A 558 16.29 -19.75 5.89
C ARG A 558 15.48 -20.61 6.86
N PRO A 559 14.69 -20.02 7.79
CA PRO A 559 13.68 -20.77 8.53
C PRO A 559 12.54 -21.19 7.59
N LEU A 560 12.04 -22.43 7.72
CA LEU A 560 10.90 -22.97 6.95
C LEU A 560 9.62 -22.86 7.79
N LEU A 561 9.10 -21.65 7.90
CA LEU A 561 7.92 -21.33 8.70
C LEU A 561 6.67 -22.07 8.23
N GLU A 562 6.56 -22.33 6.94
CA GLU A 562 5.49 -23.09 6.30
C GLU A 562 5.43 -24.55 6.84
N ARG A 563 6.55 -25.06 7.33
CA ARG A 563 6.69 -26.37 7.98
C ARG A 563 6.74 -26.31 9.50
N GLY A 564 6.53 -25.12 10.08
CA GLY A 564 6.61 -24.91 11.54
C GLY A 564 8.03 -24.95 12.11
N SER A 565 9.07 -24.85 11.28
CA SER A 565 10.46 -24.78 11.72
C SER A 565 10.91 -23.33 11.86
N PHE A 566 11.37 -22.96 13.07
CA PHE A 566 11.95 -21.64 13.34
C PHE A 566 13.48 -21.65 13.20
N LEU A 567 14.11 -22.82 13.16
CA LEU A 567 15.54 -22.96 12.92
C LEU A 567 15.82 -22.83 11.42
N ASP A 568 17.03 -22.36 11.12
CA ASP A 568 17.48 -22.28 9.75
C ASP A 568 17.72 -23.65 9.13
N GLU A 569 17.30 -23.81 7.88
CA GLU A 569 17.46 -25.00 7.06
C GLU A 569 17.99 -24.62 5.69
N ALA A 570 18.53 -25.60 4.95
CA ALA A 570 18.88 -25.47 3.53
C ALA A 570 17.70 -26.01 2.69
N PRO A 571 16.78 -25.15 2.17
CA PRO A 571 15.60 -25.58 1.46
C PRO A 571 15.92 -26.43 0.23
N ILE A 572 15.04 -27.37 -0.11
CA ILE A 572 15.27 -28.25 -1.27
C ILE A 572 15.33 -27.44 -2.55
N SER A 573 14.48 -26.42 -2.66
CA SER A 573 14.46 -25.52 -3.83
C SER A 573 15.78 -24.77 -4.01
N TYR A 574 16.43 -24.31 -2.89
CA TYR A 574 17.74 -23.65 -2.97
C TYR A 574 18.81 -24.58 -3.57
N ARG A 575 18.79 -25.85 -3.21
CA ARG A 575 19.73 -26.85 -3.72
C ARG A 575 19.59 -27.05 -5.23
N THR A 576 18.39 -26.87 -5.80
CA THR A 576 18.22 -26.92 -7.27
C THR A 576 19.00 -25.82 -7.99
N LEU A 577 19.15 -24.63 -7.38
CA LEU A 577 20.02 -23.58 -7.90
C LEU A 577 21.51 -23.99 -7.83
N TRP A 578 21.94 -24.58 -6.71
CA TRP A 578 23.33 -25.01 -6.57
C TRP A 578 23.70 -26.07 -7.59
N ASP A 579 22.81 -27.04 -7.85
CA ASP A 579 22.95 -28.04 -8.91
C ASP A 579 23.00 -27.38 -10.30
N PHE A 580 22.18 -26.36 -10.54
CA PHE A 580 22.22 -25.58 -11.78
C PHE A 580 23.57 -24.88 -11.95
N LEU A 581 24.05 -24.13 -10.95
CA LEU A 581 25.32 -23.42 -10.99
C LEU A 581 26.50 -24.37 -11.19
N SER A 582 26.47 -25.56 -10.57
CA SER A 582 27.45 -26.60 -10.74
C SER A 582 27.50 -27.12 -12.18
N ARG A 583 26.33 -27.37 -12.80
CA ARG A 583 26.24 -27.80 -14.22
C ARG A 583 26.74 -26.75 -15.19
N GLU A 584 26.47 -25.47 -14.91
CA GLU A 584 26.94 -24.33 -15.72
C GLU A 584 28.40 -23.96 -15.40
N ASN A 585 29.05 -24.64 -14.46
CA ASN A 585 30.39 -24.36 -13.95
C ASN A 585 30.55 -22.90 -13.49
N ILE A 586 29.56 -22.36 -12.77
CA ILE A 586 29.58 -21.01 -12.20
C ILE A 586 30.00 -21.12 -10.72
N PRO A 587 31.10 -20.46 -10.28
CA PRO A 587 31.48 -20.37 -8.88
C PRO A 587 30.40 -19.76 -8.02
N PHE A 588 30.26 -20.24 -6.77
CA PHE A 588 29.13 -19.93 -5.92
C PHE A 588 29.51 -19.65 -4.47
N VAL A 589 28.93 -18.59 -3.91
CA VAL A 589 29.01 -18.24 -2.48
C VAL A 589 27.62 -18.30 -1.88
N GLY A 590 27.42 -19.25 -0.95
CA GLY A 590 26.20 -19.37 -0.16
C GLY A 590 26.37 -18.73 1.21
N LEU A 591 25.62 -17.67 1.49
CA LEU A 591 25.64 -16.98 2.78
C LEU A 591 24.59 -17.60 3.70
N ARG A 592 24.98 -18.08 4.89
CA ARG A 592 24.02 -18.46 5.93
C ARG A 592 23.17 -17.24 6.26
N ASP A 593 21.84 -17.40 6.36
CA ASP A 593 20.95 -16.26 6.56
C ASP A 593 21.13 -15.62 7.93
N ASN A 594 20.72 -14.38 8.10
CA ASN A 594 20.73 -13.68 9.37
C ASN A 594 19.58 -14.13 10.28
N PRO A 595 19.63 -13.81 11.59
CA PRO A 595 18.54 -14.10 12.53
C PRO A 595 17.20 -13.53 12.10
N TRP A 596 16.14 -14.36 12.22
CA TRP A 596 14.75 -13.95 12.12
C TRP A 596 14.14 -13.91 13.52
N PHE A 597 13.86 -12.70 14.02
CA PHE A 597 13.22 -12.51 15.31
C PHE A 597 11.71 -12.55 15.13
N LEU A 598 11.15 -13.75 15.22
CA LEU A 598 9.72 -13.98 15.01
C LEU A 598 9.02 -14.20 16.34
N ASN A 599 7.85 -13.61 16.47
CA ASN A 599 6.90 -13.93 17.54
C ASN A 599 6.20 -15.28 17.25
N PRO A 600 5.59 -15.91 18.26
CA PRO A 600 4.86 -17.17 18.04
C PRO A 600 3.75 -17.12 17.00
N ASP A 601 3.24 -15.93 16.69
CA ASP A 601 2.24 -15.68 15.64
C ASP A 601 2.86 -15.46 14.23
N GLY A 602 4.18 -15.65 14.10
CA GLY A 602 4.93 -15.45 12.87
C GLY A 602 5.23 -13.97 12.53
N THR A 603 4.86 -13.03 13.37
CA THR A 603 5.18 -11.61 13.15
C THR A 603 6.61 -11.29 13.57
N GLY A 604 7.31 -10.40 12.85
CA GLY A 604 8.65 -9.96 13.22
C GLY A 604 8.64 -9.09 14.47
N GLN A 605 9.61 -9.32 15.37
CA GLN A 605 9.90 -8.48 16.53
C GLN A 605 10.88 -7.38 16.12
N MET A 606 10.57 -6.12 16.42
CA MET A 606 11.44 -4.97 16.16
C MET A 606 12.48 -4.87 17.30
N VAL A 607 13.57 -5.61 17.16
CA VAL A 607 14.55 -5.81 18.27
C VAL A 607 15.36 -4.56 18.59
N SER A 608 15.64 -3.73 17.57
CA SER A 608 16.37 -2.45 17.74
C SER A 608 15.52 -1.40 18.49
N GLU A 609 14.24 -1.30 18.17
CA GLU A 609 13.28 -0.45 18.89
C GLU A 609 13.08 -0.96 20.32
N CYS A 610 12.91 -2.28 20.49
CA CYS A 610 12.83 -2.91 21.81
C CYS A 610 14.02 -2.52 22.71
N TRP A 611 15.25 -2.56 22.17
CA TRP A 611 16.45 -2.17 22.89
C TRP A 611 16.44 -0.69 23.27
N LYS A 612 16.08 0.19 22.34
CA LYS A 612 15.95 1.62 22.57
C LYS A 612 15.02 1.96 23.73
N GLU A 613 13.89 1.23 23.81
CA GLU A 613 12.87 1.46 24.84
C GLU A 613 13.22 0.86 26.21
N THR A 614 13.84 -0.33 26.23
CA THR A 614 13.93 -1.12 27.45
C THR A 614 15.34 -1.33 27.97
N HIS A 615 16.36 -1.27 27.10
CA HIS A 615 17.76 -1.64 27.38
C HIS A 615 17.88 -3.06 27.98
N ASP A 616 16.90 -3.95 27.73
CA ASP A 616 16.84 -5.31 28.23
C ASP A 616 17.28 -6.29 27.14
N LEU A 617 18.53 -6.77 27.27
CA LEU A 617 19.13 -7.69 26.32
C LEU A 617 18.36 -9.02 26.20
N GLN A 618 17.85 -9.54 27.32
CA GLN A 618 17.15 -10.84 27.34
C GLN A 618 15.77 -10.73 26.69
N LYS A 619 15.13 -9.58 26.81
CA LYS A 619 13.83 -9.32 26.20
C LYS A 619 13.95 -9.06 24.70
N CYS A 620 14.98 -8.37 24.25
CA CYS A 620 15.12 -7.89 22.89
C CYS A 620 16.00 -8.76 22.00
N GLY A 621 16.94 -9.51 22.58
CA GLY A 621 17.76 -10.50 21.88
C GLY A 621 17.19 -11.92 22.00
N ARG A 622 17.90 -12.90 21.43
CA ARG A 622 17.55 -14.33 21.55
C ARG A 622 18.79 -15.22 21.64
N PRO A 623 18.68 -16.38 22.33
CA PRO A 623 19.70 -17.42 22.25
C PRO A 623 19.91 -17.87 20.79
N ARG A 624 21.15 -18.12 20.41
CA ARG A 624 21.50 -18.62 19.07
C ARG A 624 20.78 -19.93 18.75
N SER A 625 20.59 -20.80 19.75
CA SER A 625 19.89 -22.09 19.62
C SER A 625 18.43 -21.99 19.20
N ASP A 626 17.80 -20.83 19.38
CA ASP A 626 16.39 -20.62 19.06
C ASP A 626 16.20 -20.18 17.58
N ILE A 627 17.32 -19.85 16.91
CA ILE A 627 17.33 -19.29 15.54
C ILE A 627 18.14 -20.18 14.60
N TYR A 628 19.29 -20.69 15.07
CA TYR A 628 20.25 -21.38 14.23
C TYR A 628 20.38 -22.86 14.59
N SER A 629 20.42 -23.69 13.58
CA SER A 629 20.90 -25.06 13.67
C SER A 629 22.34 -25.09 14.22
N PRO A 630 22.77 -26.13 14.93
CA PRO A 630 24.11 -26.17 15.53
C PRO A 630 25.25 -25.92 14.55
N THR A 631 25.13 -26.46 13.36
CA THR A 631 26.05 -26.29 12.23
C THR A 631 25.32 -25.64 11.05
N ASP A 632 26.06 -24.99 10.14
CA ASP A 632 25.47 -24.46 8.91
C ASP A 632 24.85 -25.58 8.07
N PRO A 633 23.51 -25.60 7.85
CA PRO A 633 22.83 -26.65 7.10
C PRO A 633 23.29 -26.75 5.63
N ALA A 634 23.81 -25.67 5.03
CA ALA A 634 24.27 -25.66 3.65
C ALA A 634 25.67 -26.24 3.49
N ALA A 635 26.51 -26.21 4.52
CA ALA A 635 27.91 -26.63 4.43
C ALA A 635 28.11 -28.09 3.96
N GLN A 636 27.17 -28.98 4.27
CA GLN A 636 27.22 -30.37 3.81
C GLN A 636 26.98 -30.56 2.30
N TYR A 637 26.42 -29.56 1.62
CA TYR A 637 26.10 -29.59 0.18
C TYR A 637 27.08 -28.78 -0.65
N LEU A 638 27.66 -27.73 -0.10
CA LEU A 638 28.58 -26.80 -0.80
C LEU A 638 30.04 -27.21 -0.54
N THR A 639 30.45 -28.34 -1.11
CA THR A 639 31.76 -28.96 -0.87
C THR A 639 32.71 -28.91 -2.05
N ALA A 640 32.26 -28.42 -3.22
CA ALA A 640 33.09 -28.30 -4.41
C ALA A 640 34.12 -27.14 -4.27
N PRO A 641 35.30 -27.24 -4.90
CA PRO A 641 36.37 -26.23 -4.75
C PRO A 641 35.97 -24.82 -5.21
N ASN A 642 35.00 -24.70 -6.11
CA ASN A 642 34.45 -23.45 -6.61
C ASN A 642 33.19 -22.98 -5.86
N GLN A 643 32.87 -23.60 -4.71
CA GLN A 643 31.73 -23.30 -3.88
C GLN A 643 32.19 -23.05 -2.44
N VAL A 644 31.51 -22.14 -1.74
CA VAL A 644 31.77 -21.90 -0.33
C VAL A 644 30.45 -21.62 0.42
N ALA A 645 30.25 -22.30 1.55
CA ALA A 645 29.24 -21.93 2.54
C ALA A 645 29.89 -21.01 3.58
N VAL A 646 29.34 -19.83 3.74
CA VAL A 646 29.82 -18.83 4.70
C VAL A 646 28.87 -18.79 5.89
N ASP A 647 29.34 -19.35 7.02
CA ASP A 647 28.59 -19.27 8.29
C ASP A 647 28.73 -17.86 8.90
N THR A 648 27.66 -17.08 8.78
CA THR A 648 27.56 -15.70 9.28
C THR A 648 27.16 -15.65 10.76
N SER A 649 26.72 -16.76 11.33
CA SER A 649 26.08 -16.80 12.64
C SER A 649 26.95 -16.29 13.79
N GLN A 650 28.27 -16.44 13.73
CA GLN A 650 29.17 -15.94 14.77
C GLN A 650 29.34 -14.41 14.73
N TRP A 651 29.09 -13.81 13.58
CA TRP A 651 29.14 -12.34 13.42
C TRP A 651 27.90 -11.66 13.96
N LEU A 652 26.78 -12.41 14.01
CA LEU A 652 25.46 -11.91 14.38
C LEU A 652 25.02 -12.38 15.77
N CYS A 653 25.56 -13.52 16.24
CA CYS A 653 25.22 -14.11 17.52
C CYS A 653 26.49 -14.48 18.30
N PRO A 654 27.33 -13.48 18.69
CA PRO A 654 28.52 -13.73 19.51
C PRO A 654 28.12 -14.36 20.85
N ASN A 655 28.99 -15.21 21.40
CA ASN A 655 28.78 -15.87 22.70
C ASN A 655 27.46 -16.65 22.79
N ASN A 656 27.00 -17.26 21.70
CA ASN A 656 25.75 -18.01 21.58
C ASN A 656 24.48 -17.21 21.90
N PHE A 657 24.51 -15.90 21.71
CA PHE A 657 23.37 -15.02 21.87
C PHE A 657 23.32 -13.97 20.74
N CYS A 658 22.12 -13.73 20.17
CA CYS A 658 21.89 -12.78 19.08
C CYS A 658 21.38 -11.45 19.66
N PRO A 659 22.26 -10.45 19.88
CA PRO A 659 21.91 -9.19 20.51
C PRO A 659 21.36 -8.20 19.47
N PRO A 660 20.56 -7.20 19.86
CA PRO A 660 20.11 -6.12 19.00
C PRO A 660 21.23 -5.14 18.58
N VAL A 661 22.32 -5.05 19.39
CA VAL A 661 23.43 -4.10 19.21
C VAL A 661 24.76 -4.83 19.33
N ILE A 662 25.67 -4.57 18.41
CA ILE A 662 27.07 -5.04 18.45
C ILE A 662 27.97 -3.83 18.15
N GLY A 663 28.94 -3.56 19.03
CA GLY A 663 29.90 -2.47 18.84
C GLY A 663 29.22 -1.11 18.62
N ASN A 664 28.21 -0.80 19.43
CA ASN A 664 27.42 0.43 19.40
C ASN A 664 26.68 0.70 18.08
N ILE A 665 26.48 -0.34 17.24
CA ILE A 665 25.66 -0.27 16.03
C ILE A 665 24.47 -1.21 16.18
N TYR A 666 23.27 -0.74 15.84
CA TYR A 666 22.09 -1.60 15.74
C TYR A 666 22.27 -2.58 14.58
N VAL A 667 22.19 -3.88 14.90
CA VAL A 667 22.44 -4.96 13.95
C VAL A 667 21.31 -5.11 12.95
N TYR A 668 20.05 -4.90 13.39
CA TYR A 668 18.86 -5.21 12.61
C TYR A 668 18.02 -3.96 12.37
N ARG A 669 17.58 -3.76 11.09
CA ARG A 669 16.68 -2.67 10.72
C ARG A 669 15.19 -2.99 10.94
N ASP A 670 14.87 -4.29 11.03
CA ASP A 670 13.52 -4.79 11.30
C ASP A 670 13.62 -6.19 11.96
N GLY A 671 12.55 -6.98 11.92
CA GLY A 671 12.50 -8.30 12.58
C GLY A 671 13.31 -9.40 11.88
N ASN A 672 13.83 -9.17 10.66
CA ASN A 672 14.56 -10.19 9.90
C ASN A 672 15.59 -9.66 8.89
N HIS A 673 15.85 -8.36 8.83
CA HIS A 673 16.90 -7.81 7.98
C HIS A 673 17.98 -7.10 8.81
N MET A 674 19.22 -7.13 8.33
CA MET A 674 20.32 -6.39 8.93
C MET A 674 20.27 -4.90 8.54
N SER A 675 20.88 -4.06 9.38
CA SER A 675 21.13 -2.66 9.04
C SER A 675 22.36 -2.51 8.13
N ASP A 676 22.31 -1.56 7.20
CA ASP A 676 23.42 -1.29 6.28
C ASP A 676 24.70 -0.89 7.03
N ASP A 677 24.57 -0.10 8.10
CA ASP A 677 25.71 0.33 8.91
C ASP A 677 26.45 -0.86 9.55
N TYR A 678 25.70 -1.87 10.04
CA TYR A 678 26.33 -3.06 10.58
C TYR A 678 26.93 -3.94 9.46
N VAL A 679 26.23 -4.11 8.34
CA VAL A 679 26.72 -4.86 7.17
C VAL A 679 28.04 -4.29 6.64
N LEU A 680 28.19 -2.98 6.62
CA LEU A 680 29.44 -2.33 6.23
C LEU A 680 30.62 -2.68 7.15
N THR A 681 30.38 -2.91 8.44
CA THR A 681 31.43 -3.36 9.34
C THR A 681 31.86 -4.82 9.13
N LEU A 682 31.05 -5.60 8.40
CA LEU A 682 31.34 -6.99 8.03
C LEU A 682 32.24 -7.11 6.78
N VAL A 683 32.57 -6.04 6.08
CA VAL A 683 33.40 -6.03 4.85
C VAL A 683 34.66 -6.88 5.01
N PRO A 684 35.55 -6.66 6.03
CA PRO A 684 36.74 -7.47 6.17
C PRO A 684 36.49 -8.94 6.53
N PHE A 685 35.44 -9.19 7.29
CA PHE A 685 35.03 -10.55 7.70
C PHE A 685 34.48 -11.36 6.51
N LEU A 686 33.66 -10.72 5.70
CA LEU A 686 33.11 -11.31 4.49
C LEU A 686 34.20 -11.60 3.47
N TRP A 687 35.11 -10.62 3.23
CA TRP A 687 36.22 -10.78 2.30
C TRP A 687 37.09 -11.99 2.66
N ASP A 688 37.46 -12.13 3.92
CA ASP A 688 38.27 -13.27 4.37
C ASP A 688 37.64 -14.63 3.97
N LYS A 689 36.34 -14.75 3.94
CA LYS A 689 35.65 -16.00 3.57
C LYS A 689 35.47 -16.21 2.07
N ILE A 690 35.29 -15.13 1.29
CA ILE A 690 34.92 -15.24 -0.13
C ILE A 690 36.07 -15.00 -1.10
N LYS A 691 37.19 -14.39 -0.63
CA LYS A 691 38.32 -13.99 -1.49
C LYS A 691 38.83 -15.13 -2.38
N ASN A 692 39.00 -16.34 -1.83
CA ASN A 692 39.53 -17.46 -2.61
C ASN A 692 38.63 -17.84 -3.79
N VAL A 693 37.31 -17.78 -3.63
CA VAL A 693 36.33 -18.07 -4.71
C VAL A 693 36.32 -16.93 -5.72
N ILE A 694 36.35 -15.66 -5.25
CA ILE A 694 36.36 -14.48 -6.11
C ILE A 694 37.65 -14.42 -6.93
N GLU A 695 38.84 -14.60 -6.30
CA GLU A 695 40.15 -14.50 -6.96
C GLU A 695 40.40 -15.66 -7.93
N ALA A 696 40.02 -16.90 -7.55
CA ALA A 696 40.20 -18.08 -8.37
C ALA A 696 39.20 -18.16 -9.56
N ALA A 697 38.09 -17.43 -9.50
CA ALA A 697 37.12 -17.41 -10.58
C ALA A 697 37.75 -16.86 -11.87
N PRO A 698 37.68 -17.58 -13.01
CA PRO A 698 38.23 -17.09 -14.25
C PRO A 698 37.46 -15.86 -14.73
N VAL A 699 38.18 -14.82 -15.17
CA VAL A 699 37.54 -13.72 -15.90
C VAL A 699 37.09 -14.29 -17.26
N ARG A 700 35.78 -14.41 -17.48
CA ARG A 700 35.22 -14.95 -18.69
C ARG A 700 35.37 -13.90 -19.82
N GLU A 701 36.04 -14.29 -20.90
CA GLU A 701 36.15 -13.46 -22.09
C GLU A 701 34.74 -13.18 -22.64
N LYS A 702 34.29 -11.93 -22.58
CA LYS A 702 33.02 -11.54 -23.16
C LYS A 702 33.14 -11.62 -24.67
N GLU A 703 32.34 -12.43 -25.33
CA GLU A 703 32.12 -12.25 -26.77
C GLU A 703 31.66 -10.81 -26.97
N ARG A 704 32.54 -9.99 -27.58
CA ARG A 704 32.18 -8.62 -27.97
C ARG A 704 30.93 -8.72 -28.83
N PRO A 705 29.89 -7.91 -28.63
CA PRO A 705 28.74 -7.90 -29.52
C PRO A 705 29.30 -7.69 -30.93
N VAL A 706 28.97 -8.62 -31.81
CA VAL A 706 29.36 -8.53 -33.23
C VAL A 706 28.74 -7.23 -33.74
N THR A 707 29.61 -6.20 -33.86
CA THR A 707 29.21 -4.96 -34.56
C THR A 707 28.80 -5.39 -35.94
N ALA A 708 27.53 -5.15 -36.30
CA ALA A 708 26.98 -5.43 -37.61
C ALA A 708 27.97 -4.93 -38.67
N GLN A 709 28.65 -5.86 -39.35
CA GLN A 709 29.46 -5.56 -40.52
C GLN A 709 28.55 -4.92 -41.57
N LYS A 710 28.66 -3.62 -41.74
CA LYS A 710 28.14 -2.92 -42.91
C LYS A 710 28.81 -3.52 -44.11
N GLY A 711 28.11 -4.33 -44.87
CA GLY A 711 28.53 -4.86 -46.16
C GLY A 711 28.91 -3.71 -47.08
N VAL A 712 30.20 -3.60 -47.37
CA VAL A 712 30.73 -2.72 -48.41
C VAL A 712 30.49 -3.38 -49.75
N HIS A 713 29.41 -2.99 -50.45
CA HIS A 713 29.31 -3.21 -51.88
C HIS A 713 30.17 -2.14 -52.56
N LYS A 714 31.27 -2.59 -53.16
CA LYS A 714 32.06 -1.82 -54.16
C LYS A 714 31.23 -1.73 -55.45
N GLY A 715 30.87 -0.52 -55.86
CA GLY A 715 30.39 -0.15 -57.18
C GLY A 715 31.08 1.18 -57.55
N SER A 716 31.82 1.11 -58.63
CA SER A 716 32.75 2.08 -59.20
C SER A 716 32.08 3.41 -59.58
N ALA A 717 32.93 4.47 -59.43
CA ALA A 717 32.73 5.85 -59.84
C ALA A 717 32.46 6.10 -61.32
N PRO A 718 32.11 7.31 -61.86
CA PRO A 718 33.11 8.40 -61.84
C PRO A 718 32.56 9.83 -61.54
N ALA A 719 33.56 10.71 -61.37
CA ALA A 719 33.57 12.09 -60.98
C ALA A 719 32.86 13.08 -61.90
N THR A 720 32.41 14.22 -61.34
CA THR A 720 32.80 15.58 -61.75
C THR A 720 32.36 16.62 -60.73
N ALA A 721 33.21 17.38 -60.36
CA ALA A 721 33.55 18.74 -59.93
C ALA A 721 32.45 19.78 -59.72
N ALA A 722 32.75 20.52 -58.74
CA ALA A 722 32.74 22.01 -58.59
C ALA A 722 31.68 22.74 -57.86
N ASP A 723 32.10 23.35 -56.83
CA ASP A 723 32.03 24.75 -56.34
C ASP A 723 30.86 25.34 -55.59
N SER A 724 31.32 25.80 -54.47
CA SER A 724 31.15 27.13 -53.83
C SER A 724 29.85 27.53 -53.10
N ALA A 725 30.09 27.86 -51.83
CA ALA A 725 29.77 29.07 -51.11
C ALA A 725 28.34 29.28 -50.54
N GLY A 726 28.28 29.44 -49.29
CA GLY A 726 27.69 30.63 -48.63
C GLY A 726 26.34 30.52 -47.99
N GLY A 727 26.28 30.77 -46.70
CA GLY A 727 25.27 31.64 -46.13
C GLY A 727 24.20 31.03 -45.23
N ALA A 728 24.37 31.21 -43.98
CA ALA A 728 23.46 31.69 -42.92
C ALA A 728 21.95 31.41 -43.01
N GLY A 729 21.38 30.93 -41.91
CA GLY A 729 20.18 31.54 -41.33
C GLY A 729 18.95 30.67 -41.17
N GLU A 730 18.53 30.54 -39.92
CA GLU A 730 17.16 30.56 -39.42
C GLU A 730 16.24 29.31 -39.55
N THR A 731 15.95 28.84 -38.36
CA THR A 731 14.67 28.34 -37.77
C THR A 731 13.51 27.96 -38.69
N ALA A 732 12.99 26.74 -38.52
CA ALA A 732 11.60 26.45 -38.21
C ALA A 732 11.27 24.94 -38.14
N SER A 733 10.68 24.57 -37.02
CA SER A 733 9.60 23.59 -36.75
C SER A 733 9.38 22.37 -37.66
N VAL A 734 9.34 21.23 -36.94
CA VAL A 734 8.90 19.88 -37.30
C VAL A 734 7.40 19.80 -37.61
N PRO A 735 6.94 18.89 -38.47
CA PRO A 735 5.93 17.93 -38.02
C PRO A 735 6.25 16.47 -38.32
N VAL A 736 5.91 15.66 -37.36
CA VAL A 736 5.95 14.20 -37.32
C VAL A 736 4.92 13.64 -38.31
N ALA A 737 5.32 12.73 -39.17
CA ALA A 737 4.43 11.91 -40.00
C ALA A 737 4.51 10.44 -39.52
N VAL A 738 3.32 9.87 -39.28
CA VAL A 738 3.08 8.46 -38.95
C VAL A 738 3.12 7.64 -40.26
N PRO A 739 3.74 6.46 -40.32
CA PRO A 739 3.55 5.54 -41.44
C PRO A 739 2.40 4.56 -41.20
N SER A 740 1.53 4.46 -42.16
CA SER A 740 0.44 3.50 -42.29
C SER A 740 0.94 2.09 -42.69
N GLU A 741 0.26 1.08 -42.12
CA GLU A 741 0.37 -0.36 -42.40
C GLU A 741 -0.06 -0.68 -43.85
N PRO A 742 0.46 -1.76 -44.44
CA PRO A 742 -0.20 -2.40 -45.59
C PRO A 742 -1.03 -3.60 -45.18
N ALA A 743 -2.26 -3.63 -45.63
CA ALA A 743 -3.19 -4.75 -45.57
C ALA A 743 -2.72 -5.95 -46.41
N VAL A 744 -2.82 -7.16 -45.84
CA VAL A 744 -2.81 -8.40 -46.59
C VAL A 744 -4.05 -9.20 -46.23
N SER A 745 -4.92 -9.36 -47.22
CA SER A 745 -6.09 -10.24 -47.22
C SER A 745 -5.69 -11.70 -47.35
N GLY A 746 -6.23 -12.53 -46.52
CA GLY A 746 -6.16 -13.99 -46.64
C GLY A 746 -7.30 -14.65 -45.85
N GLU A 747 -8.36 -14.99 -46.60
CA GLU A 747 -9.51 -15.77 -46.19
C GLU A 747 -9.11 -17.22 -45.90
N VAL A 748 -9.45 -17.74 -44.67
CA VAL A 748 -9.53 -19.19 -44.43
C VAL A 748 -10.82 -19.49 -43.67
N GLN A 749 -11.62 -20.37 -44.26
CA GLN A 749 -12.90 -20.86 -43.76
C GLN A 749 -12.80 -21.71 -42.48
N PRO A 750 -13.87 -21.82 -41.68
CA PRO A 750 -13.86 -22.53 -40.41
C PRO A 750 -14.16 -24.01 -40.55
N GLY A 751 -13.31 -24.85 -39.93
CA GLY A 751 -13.53 -26.26 -39.72
C GLY A 751 -14.31 -26.55 -38.43
N ALA A 752 -15.22 -27.49 -38.45
CA ALA A 752 -16.15 -27.89 -37.40
C ALA A 752 -15.49 -28.52 -36.16
N PRO A 753 -16.18 -28.53 -34.99
CA PRO A 753 -15.59 -28.87 -33.68
C PRO A 753 -15.52 -30.38 -33.46
N ALA A 754 -14.42 -30.83 -32.86
CA ALA A 754 -14.25 -32.14 -32.29
C ALA A 754 -14.73 -32.20 -30.84
N ALA A 755 -15.36 -33.30 -30.45
CA ALA A 755 -15.94 -33.59 -29.15
C ALA A 755 -14.92 -33.73 -28.00
N PRO A 756 -15.31 -33.58 -26.73
CA PRO A 756 -14.39 -33.54 -25.59
C PRO A 756 -14.05 -34.93 -25.09
N GLY A 757 -12.75 -35.18 -24.87
CA GLY A 757 -12.22 -36.33 -24.17
C GLY A 757 -11.99 -36.04 -22.68
N ASP A 758 -12.31 -37.03 -21.91
CA ASP A 758 -12.36 -37.13 -20.46
C ASP A 758 -11.12 -36.64 -19.70
N TYR A 759 -11.36 -35.79 -18.68
CA TYR A 759 -10.47 -35.58 -17.54
C TYR A 759 -10.91 -36.43 -16.36
N PRO A 760 -10.01 -37.05 -15.61
CA PRO A 760 -10.38 -37.85 -14.43
C PRO A 760 -10.73 -36.93 -13.24
N ARG A 761 -11.81 -37.36 -12.58
CA ARG A 761 -12.41 -36.75 -11.41
C ARG A 761 -11.52 -36.83 -10.18
N GLN A 762 -11.53 -35.73 -9.45
CA GLN A 762 -11.06 -35.57 -8.07
C GLN A 762 -11.63 -36.65 -7.13
N LEU A 763 -10.79 -37.15 -6.25
CA LEU A 763 -11.16 -38.00 -5.13
C LEU A 763 -11.73 -37.16 -4.00
N THR A 764 -12.99 -37.38 -3.72
CA THR A 764 -13.73 -36.82 -2.57
C THR A 764 -13.29 -37.50 -1.29
N ASN A 765 -13.02 -36.70 -0.31
CA ASN A 765 -12.74 -37.04 1.08
C ASN A 765 -14.00 -37.60 1.75
N THR A 766 -14.00 -38.86 2.14
CA THR A 766 -15.02 -39.43 3.00
C THR A 766 -14.52 -39.63 4.42
N ASN A 767 -15.17 -38.97 5.33
CA ASN A 767 -15.16 -39.23 6.78
C ASN A 767 -15.30 -40.71 7.12
N ARG A 768 -14.42 -41.23 7.93
CA ARG A 768 -14.69 -42.37 8.80
C ARG A 768 -14.01 -42.18 10.17
N SER A 769 -14.85 -42.06 11.17
CA SER A 769 -14.52 -42.23 12.58
C SER A 769 -14.11 -43.68 12.86
N PRO A 770 -13.16 -43.93 13.72
CA PRO A 770 -12.98 -45.24 14.34
C PRO A 770 -13.66 -45.31 15.72
N THR A 771 -14.44 -46.34 15.86
CA THR A 771 -15.04 -46.85 17.08
C THR A 771 -14.00 -47.36 18.07
N THR A 772 -14.29 -47.08 19.32
CA THR A 772 -13.91 -47.67 20.61
C THR A 772 -13.26 -49.04 20.62
N ALA A 773 -12.14 -49.17 21.38
CA ALA A 773 -11.82 -50.34 22.13
C ALA A 773 -11.05 -49.99 23.43
N THR A 774 -11.59 -50.49 24.47
CA THR A 774 -11.29 -50.46 25.89
C THR A 774 -9.93 -51.05 26.34
N SER A 775 -9.45 -50.50 27.43
CA SER A 775 -8.91 -51.13 28.67
C SER A 775 -7.46 -50.84 29.01
N LYS A 776 -7.18 -50.20 30.07
CA LYS A 776 -6.90 -50.61 31.46
C LYS A 776 -5.99 -49.55 32.10
N GLU A 777 -6.52 -48.94 33.13
CA GLU A 777 -5.75 -48.45 34.29
C GLU A 777 -5.14 -49.65 35.06
N PRO A 778 -4.16 -49.46 35.95
CA PRO A 778 -4.41 -48.84 37.24
C PRO A 778 -3.25 -48.17 37.99
N ALA A 779 -3.66 -47.49 39.04
CA ALA A 779 -3.05 -47.25 40.38
C ALA A 779 -2.26 -45.92 40.49
N SER A 780 -2.81 -44.86 41.11
CA SER A 780 -3.07 -44.56 42.54
C SER A 780 -1.81 -44.58 43.42
N ILE A 781 -1.51 -43.61 44.22
CA ILE A 781 -2.01 -42.76 45.28
C ILE A 781 -0.77 -42.14 46.03
N PRO A 782 -0.76 -41.25 46.97
CA PRO A 782 -1.51 -40.04 47.27
C PRO A 782 -0.72 -38.86 47.88
N GLY A 783 -1.39 -37.69 48.03
CA GLY A 783 -1.49 -36.97 49.28
C GLY A 783 -0.42 -35.87 49.54
N ASN A 784 -0.65 -34.75 49.98
CA ASN A 784 -1.51 -34.00 50.88
C ASN A 784 -1.33 -32.52 50.59
N ALA A 785 -2.26 -31.64 50.43
CA ALA A 785 -3.14 -31.00 51.42
C ALA A 785 -2.42 -30.12 52.47
N ALA A 786 -2.93 -28.94 52.51
CA ALA A 786 -3.03 -27.99 53.66
C ALA A 786 -2.28 -26.67 53.39
N GLU A 787 -3.05 -25.69 53.24
CA GLU A 787 -3.59 -24.63 54.17
C GLU A 787 -2.66 -23.41 54.25
N LEU A 788 -3.16 -22.26 53.99
CA LEU A 788 -4.04 -21.28 54.58
C LEU A 788 -3.33 -19.95 54.81
N HIS A 789 -4.10 -18.92 54.61
CA HIS A 789 -4.19 -17.55 55.14
C HIS A 789 -3.48 -16.43 54.43
N ASP A 790 -4.36 -15.59 53.80
CA ASP A 790 -4.82 -14.25 54.18
C ASP A 790 -3.78 -13.28 54.79
N LEU A 791 -3.74 -12.09 54.15
CA LEU A 791 -3.91 -10.77 54.75
C LEU A 791 -3.60 -9.73 53.67
N ASN A 792 -4.55 -9.19 53.14
CA ASN A 792 -5.23 -7.88 53.28
C ASN A 792 -4.35 -6.68 53.64
N ASP A 793 -4.65 -5.62 52.90
CA ASP A 793 -4.65 -4.19 53.21
C ASP A 793 -3.35 -3.37 53.04
N SER A 794 -3.43 -2.47 52.18
CA SER A 794 -3.70 -1.05 52.30
C SER A 794 -2.71 -0.07 51.68
N LEU A 795 -3.35 0.82 50.94
CA LEU A 795 -3.12 2.28 50.82
C LEU A 795 -2.04 2.82 49.88
N LEU A 796 -2.61 3.40 48.90
CA LEU A 796 -2.34 4.65 48.16
C LEU A 796 -1.55 5.72 48.96
N PRO A 797 -0.88 6.68 48.39
CA PRO A 797 -1.54 7.61 47.44
C PRO A 797 -1.03 7.53 45.99
#